data_5a02b5bbca618321fc622737e9ad7deb
#
_entry.id   5a02b5bbca618321fc622737e9ad7deb
#
_cell.length_a   1.000
_cell.length_b   1.000
_cell.length_c   1.000
_cell.angle_alpha   90.00
_cell.angle_beta   90.00
_cell.angle_gamma   90.00
#
_symmetry.space_group_name_H-M   'P 1'
#
loop_
_entity.id
_entity.type
_entity.pdbx_description
1 polymer ?
#
loop_
_entity_poly.entity_id
_entity_poly.type
_entity_poly.pdbx_seq_one_letter_code
_entity_poly.pdbx_strand_id
1 'polypeptide(L)'
;VVIGGGIVGASVLYHLTLRGWTDVALIERAELTAGSTWHAAAGFHVLNDDPNIAALQSYTIKLYAQVEAESGQHVGMHMPGGYSLATTPERWEWLQAEAAIYETLGIGARLATRDEIVADCPIVEPEGVLGGLFDPHEGWMDPHGATHAFAGAARKRGAEVILRNRVVAIQQLPNGHWQLETEHGRVTAEHVVNAAGLWARRVGHMVGVDLPLTPMQHHYLITGDLPYLVARKDDMPCVTDLEGFTYLQQERKGILLGVYERNPRHWKTEGAEWDYGMELIPEEIDRISEELSIGFARFPSLQEAGIRKWVNGAFTFTPDGNPMVGPVPGLHNFWTACGCMSGFSQGGAIGLVLSNWMVDGDPGYDIFGMDVARYGSYASNDRYLRDTTAQFYARRFVMAYPNEELPAGRPLKMTPSYDAQKALGAQFTVVFGMETPKHFAGGDTAFVEQPALKRSNAHAIIAAEVKVTRHAAGLLDTAVYARYEVSGSGATAWLDRMLANRLPDVGRLKLAPMLAPSGKLMGDLSVTCLAPNRYWLVGSYYLQEWHLRWFREHLPAAGVHIENLSESWLGFSLSGPRSRDILARLTRADISHVALPFMGCRALDVGPTQAIVARLSLTGELGYEITVPAVQQRALWAALIETGEPLGLAPIGTSAQDSLRLEKGYGVWSLEFSQAYTPAMTGLDRFIDWNKGDFIGRAAALAARESLPEQTLCLLAIEAFDADVTGFEPIWLGEKKVGFVTSGAYGHHVQQSLALGFVDTHLVHAPQPLEVHVVGVRRPARLLLEPPYDPRGQKLRS
;
A
#
# COMPACT_ATOMS: atom_id res chain seq x y z
N VAL A 1 7.03 -15.70 -21.47
CA VAL A 1 8.49 -15.58 -21.24
C VAL A 1 8.75 -14.78 -19.98
N VAL A 2 9.64 -15.27 -19.10
CA VAL A 2 10.15 -14.56 -17.92
C VAL A 2 11.58 -14.09 -18.21
N ILE A 3 11.87 -12.82 -18.07
CA ILE A 3 13.21 -12.23 -18.28
C ILE A 3 13.88 -12.05 -16.92
N GLY A 4 14.96 -12.82 -16.67
CA GLY A 4 15.79 -12.75 -15.47
C GLY A 4 15.75 -14.01 -14.61
N GLY A 5 16.93 -14.56 -14.31
CA GLY A 5 17.18 -15.81 -13.59
C GLY A 5 17.53 -15.65 -12.11
N GLY A 6 17.08 -14.57 -11.46
CA GLY A 6 17.15 -14.41 -10.01
C GLY A 6 16.05 -15.17 -9.28
N ILE A 7 16.02 -15.07 -7.93
CA ILE A 7 15.02 -15.76 -7.08
C ILE A 7 13.58 -15.44 -7.47
N VAL A 8 13.29 -14.20 -7.84
CA VAL A 8 11.93 -13.76 -8.23
C VAL A 8 11.52 -14.38 -9.57
N GLY A 9 12.37 -14.28 -10.63
CA GLY A 9 12.05 -14.84 -11.94
C GLY A 9 11.92 -16.35 -11.91
N ALA A 10 12.77 -17.06 -11.17
CA ALA A 10 12.68 -18.50 -10.96
C ALA A 10 11.38 -18.89 -10.24
N SER A 11 10.96 -18.12 -9.26
CA SER A 11 9.68 -18.31 -8.55
C SER A 11 8.48 -18.07 -9.46
N VAL A 12 8.49 -17.00 -10.29
CA VAL A 12 7.42 -16.76 -11.27
C VAL A 12 7.29 -17.93 -12.24
N LEU A 13 8.42 -18.41 -12.78
CA LEU A 13 8.42 -19.58 -13.68
C LEU A 13 7.81 -20.81 -13.00
N TYR A 14 8.21 -21.09 -11.76
CA TYR A 14 7.69 -22.20 -10.96
C TYR A 14 6.17 -22.09 -10.79
N HIS A 15 5.66 -20.94 -10.37
CA HIS A 15 4.23 -20.78 -10.11
C HIS A 15 3.39 -20.82 -11.39
N LEU A 16 3.88 -20.32 -12.53
CA LEU A 16 3.21 -20.51 -13.82
C LEU A 16 3.04 -21.99 -14.16
N THR A 17 4.06 -22.81 -13.89
CA THR A 17 3.95 -24.27 -14.12
C THR A 17 3.00 -24.95 -13.13
N LEU A 18 2.90 -24.47 -11.89
CA LEU A 18 1.87 -24.92 -10.93
C LEU A 18 0.45 -24.64 -11.43
N ARG A 19 0.27 -23.52 -12.16
CA ARG A 19 -1.01 -23.12 -12.78
C ARG A 19 -1.28 -23.88 -14.09
N GLY A 20 -0.41 -24.82 -14.48
CA GLY A 20 -0.58 -25.65 -15.67
C GLY A 20 -0.02 -25.06 -16.97
N TRP A 21 0.65 -23.92 -16.93
CA TRP A 21 1.33 -23.38 -18.08
C TRP A 21 2.66 -24.11 -18.28
N THR A 22 2.78 -24.89 -19.37
CA THR A 22 3.97 -25.68 -19.69
C THR A 22 4.79 -25.09 -20.83
N ASP A 23 4.17 -24.31 -21.71
CA ASP A 23 4.86 -23.56 -22.78
C ASP A 23 5.37 -22.22 -22.21
N VAL A 24 6.34 -22.32 -21.30
CA VAL A 24 6.92 -21.20 -20.59
C VAL A 24 8.44 -21.28 -20.56
N ALA A 25 9.10 -20.15 -20.77
CA ALA A 25 10.56 -20.07 -20.75
C ALA A 25 11.05 -18.93 -19.85
N LEU A 26 12.14 -19.17 -19.13
CA LEU A 26 12.94 -18.15 -18.48
C LEU A 26 14.18 -17.89 -19.31
N ILE A 27 14.45 -16.65 -19.65
CA ILE A 27 15.64 -16.21 -20.39
C ILE A 27 16.53 -15.41 -19.44
N GLU A 28 17.76 -15.91 -19.24
CA GLU A 28 18.77 -15.28 -18.41
C GLU A 28 20.01 -14.94 -19.26
N ARG A 29 20.51 -13.71 -19.14
CA ARG A 29 21.67 -13.21 -19.88
C ARG A 29 22.98 -13.92 -19.52
N ALA A 30 23.09 -14.43 -18.30
CA ALA A 30 24.28 -15.12 -17.77
C ALA A 30 23.87 -16.46 -17.15
N GLU A 31 24.21 -16.68 -15.90
CA GLU A 31 23.81 -17.85 -15.10
C GLU A 31 22.66 -17.49 -14.16
N LEU A 32 21.94 -18.49 -13.67
CA LEU A 32 21.00 -18.26 -12.57
C LEU A 32 21.72 -17.56 -11.41
N THR A 33 21.02 -16.66 -10.73
CA THR A 33 21.52 -15.89 -9.59
C THR A 33 22.52 -14.78 -9.90
N ALA A 34 23.00 -14.61 -11.14
CA ALA A 34 24.12 -13.70 -11.47
C ALA A 34 23.91 -12.21 -11.12
N GLY A 35 22.70 -11.78 -10.83
CA GLY A 35 22.39 -10.41 -10.34
C GLY A 35 22.61 -10.26 -8.82
N SER A 36 21.67 -9.61 -8.12
CA SER A 36 21.75 -9.41 -6.67
C SER A 36 21.59 -10.71 -5.85
N THR A 37 20.98 -11.72 -6.41
CA THR A 37 20.66 -12.97 -5.69
C THR A 37 21.89 -13.67 -5.14
N TRP A 38 23.01 -13.76 -5.88
CA TRP A 38 24.18 -14.55 -5.50
C TRP A 38 24.93 -14.01 -4.27
N HIS A 39 24.88 -12.69 -4.04
CA HIS A 39 25.56 -12.05 -2.90
C HIS A 39 24.58 -11.64 -1.79
N ALA A 40 23.33 -12.05 -1.86
CA ALA A 40 22.36 -11.75 -0.82
C ALA A 40 22.78 -12.42 0.49
N ALA A 41 22.55 -11.76 1.63
CA ALA A 41 22.60 -12.37 2.95
C ALA A 41 21.61 -13.54 3.06
N ALA A 42 20.58 -13.53 2.21
CA ALA A 42 19.51 -14.51 2.11
C ALA A 42 18.76 -14.76 3.43
N GLY A 43 18.75 -13.76 4.30
CA GLY A 43 17.87 -13.70 5.45
C GLY A 43 16.40 -13.58 5.01
N PHE A 44 15.51 -14.19 5.76
CA PHE A 44 14.08 -14.09 5.57
C PHE A 44 13.36 -13.91 6.90
N HIS A 45 12.26 -13.19 6.88
CA HIS A 45 11.38 -12.92 8.02
C HIS A 45 9.95 -12.70 7.53
N VAL A 46 8.98 -12.84 8.43
CA VAL A 46 7.57 -12.60 8.11
C VAL A 46 7.20 -11.13 8.34
N LEU A 47 7.89 -10.44 9.23
CA LEU A 47 7.58 -9.09 9.65
C LEU A 47 7.66 -8.09 8.48
N ASN A 48 6.60 -7.29 8.30
CA ASN A 48 6.50 -6.24 7.28
C ASN A 48 5.50 -5.19 7.75
N ASP A 49 5.75 -3.92 7.45
CA ASP A 49 4.88 -2.79 7.80
C ASP A 49 3.50 -2.87 7.08
N ASP A 50 3.44 -3.57 5.93
CA ASP A 50 2.18 -3.90 5.27
C ASP A 50 1.73 -5.31 5.69
N PRO A 51 0.64 -5.45 6.45
CA PRO A 51 0.16 -6.74 6.92
C PRO A 51 -0.23 -7.73 5.81
N ASN A 52 -0.70 -7.25 4.66
CA ASN A 52 -1.00 -8.13 3.53
C ASN A 52 0.30 -8.72 2.95
N ILE A 53 1.37 -7.92 2.88
CA ILE A 53 2.69 -8.40 2.46
C ILE A 53 3.25 -9.35 3.51
N ALA A 54 3.10 -9.07 4.82
CA ALA A 54 3.52 -9.98 5.89
C ALA A 54 2.88 -11.38 5.75
N ALA A 55 1.57 -11.43 5.51
CA ALA A 55 0.87 -12.69 5.26
C ALA A 55 1.43 -13.46 4.04
N LEU A 56 1.75 -12.74 2.96
CA LEU A 56 2.35 -13.31 1.77
C LEU A 56 3.81 -13.76 1.99
N GLN A 57 4.56 -13.08 2.85
CA GLN A 57 5.90 -13.53 3.27
C GLN A 57 5.83 -14.85 4.03
N SER A 58 4.82 -15.04 4.90
CA SER A 58 4.56 -16.33 5.54
C SER A 58 4.34 -17.47 4.54
N TYR A 59 3.62 -17.21 3.45
CA TYR A 59 3.49 -18.17 2.35
C TYR A 59 4.85 -18.52 1.73
N THR A 60 5.65 -17.50 1.42
CA THR A 60 6.98 -17.69 0.80
C THR A 60 7.86 -18.62 1.63
N ILE A 61 7.94 -18.38 2.94
CA ILE A 61 8.80 -19.15 3.84
C ILE A 61 8.35 -20.63 3.90
N LYS A 62 7.06 -20.86 4.00
CA LYS A 62 6.51 -22.23 4.02
C LYS A 62 6.72 -22.97 2.70
N LEU A 63 6.76 -22.24 1.58
CA LEU A 63 6.94 -22.80 0.24
C LEU A 63 8.32 -23.46 0.03
N TYR A 64 9.38 -22.97 0.68
CA TYR A 64 10.75 -23.48 0.42
C TYR A 64 10.89 -24.98 0.68
N ALA A 65 10.30 -25.50 1.75
CA ALA A 65 10.32 -26.94 2.05
C ALA A 65 9.63 -27.76 0.95
N GLN A 66 8.53 -27.24 0.39
CA GLN A 66 7.84 -27.89 -0.71
C GLN A 66 8.71 -27.90 -1.97
N VAL A 67 9.28 -26.74 -2.32
CA VAL A 67 10.12 -26.61 -3.53
C VAL A 67 11.37 -27.47 -3.44
N GLU A 68 11.99 -27.60 -2.25
CA GLU A 68 13.10 -28.54 -2.01
C GLU A 68 12.68 -29.97 -2.31
N ALA A 69 11.56 -30.42 -1.74
CA ALA A 69 11.05 -31.76 -1.94
C ALA A 69 10.72 -32.07 -3.41
N GLU A 70 10.12 -31.13 -4.12
CA GLU A 70 9.74 -31.28 -5.52
C GLU A 70 10.94 -31.24 -6.47
N SER A 71 11.88 -30.35 -6.24
CA SER A 71 13.08 -30.22 -7.08
C SER A 71 14.14 -31.26 -6.78
N GLY A 72 14.24 -31.72 -5.54
CA GLY A 72 15.35 -32.49 -5.03
C GLY A 72 16.63 -31.67 -4.83
N GLN A 73 16.55 -30.35 -4.97
CA GLN A 73 17.65 -29.40 -4.75
C GLN A 73 17.57 -28.85 -3.32
N HIS A 74 18.63 -29.04 -2.54
CA HIS A 74 18.70 -28.50 -1.19
C HIS A 74 18.69 -26.96 -1.22
N VAL A 75 17.82 -26.34 -0.41
CA VAL A 75 17.70 -24.88 -0.30
C VAL A 75 18.53 -24.30 0.84
N GLY A 76 19.16 -25.14 1.69
CA GLY A 76 20.01 -24.72 2.81
C GLY A 76 19.27 -23.86 3.83
N MET A 77 18.00 -24.16 4.11
CA MET A 77 17.16 -23.39 5.01
C MET A 77 17.51 -23.65 6.47
N HIS A 78 17.76 -22.56 7.20
CA HIS A 78 17.93 -22.52 8.65
C HIS A 78 16.87 -21.58 9.21
N MET A 79 16.05 -22.05 10.15
CA MET A 79 14.94 -21.26 10.72
C MET A 79 14.94 -21.34 12.25
N PRO A 80 15.94 -20.75 12.92
CA PRO A 80 16.02 -20.73 14.38
C PRO A 80 15.09 -19.69 15.03
N GLY A 81 14.40 -18.87 14.23
CA GLY A 81 13.71 -17.69 14.66
C GLY A 81 14.62 -16.47 14.77
N GLY A 82 14.04 -15.31 15.13
CA GLY A 82 14.79 -14.07 15.25
C GLY A 82 14.19 -13.08 16.22
N TYR A 83 15.02 -12.25 16.80
CA TYR A 83 14.63 -11.21 17.74
C TYR A 83 14.84 -9.81 17.14
N SER A 84 13.78 -9.00 17.14
CA SER A 84 13.89 -7.56 16.96
C SER A 84 14.00 -6.90 18.34
N LEU A 85 15.12 -6.25 18.64
CA LEU A 85 15.38 -5.68 19.96
C LEU A 85 14.66 -4.34 20.17
N ALA A 86 14.19 -4.09 21.40
CA ALA A 86 13.78 -2.77 21.87
C ALA A 86 14.81 -2.26 22.87
N THR A 87 15.41 -1.11 22.58
CA THR A 87 16.38 -0.44 23.46
C THR A 87 15.90 0.93 23.95
N THR A 88 14.71 1.35 23.53
CA THR A 88 14.01 2.54 24.02
C THR A 88 12.59 2.19 24.49
N PRO A 89 12.01 2.95 25.44
CA PRO A 89 10.62 2.74 25.87
C PRO A 89 9.63 2.86 24.70
N GLU A 90 9.86 3.81 23.78
CA GLU A 90 9.03 4.04 22.60
C GLU A 90 9.07 2.83 21.64
N ARG A 91 10.26 2.27 21.41
CA ARG A 91 10.40 1.04 20.61
C ARG A 91 9.72 -0.14 21.28
N TRP A 92 9.79 -0.24 22.59
CA TRP A 92 9.10 -1.32 23.30
C TRP A 92 7.59 -1.21 23.17
N GLU A 93 7.02 0.00 23.28
CA GLU A 93 5.59 0.23 23.06
C GLU A 93 5.20 -0.08 21.60
N TRP A 94 6.04 0.31 20.64
CA TRP A 94 5.84 -0.02 19.22
C TRP A 94 5.84 -1.52 18.95
N LEU A 95 6.80 -2.29 19.52
CA LEU A 95 6.84 -3.74 19.35
C LEU A 95 5.64 -4.45 20.00
N GLN A 96 5.06 -3.90 21.05
CA GLN A 96 3.83 -4.43 21.65
C GLN A 96 2.63 -4.21 20.71
N ALA A 97 2.54 -3.07 20.01
CA ALA A 97 1.52 -2.83 19.01
C ALA A 97 1.69 -3.77 17.80
N GLU A 98 2.91 -3.93 17.30
CA GLU A 98 3.22 -4.83 16.20
C GLU A 98 2.89 -6.30 16.53
N ALA A 99 3.22 -6.77 17.74
CA ALA A 99 2.90 -8.13 18.18
C ALA A 99 1.39 -8.41 18.10
N ALA A 100 0.54 -7.41 18.41
CA ALA A 100 -0.90 -7.55 18.31
C ALA A 100 -1.37 -7.66 16.84
N ILE A 101 -0.78 -6.90 15.94
CA ILE A 101 -1.06 -6.98 14.49
C ILE A 101 -0.67 -8.36 13.94
N TYR A 102 0.51 -8.86 14.32
CA TYR A 102 0.97 -10.18 13.88
C TYR A 102 0.13 -11.32 14.41
N GLU A 103 -0.50 -11.15 15.58
CA GLU A 103 -1.52 -12.09 16.06
C GLU A 103 -2.74 -12.14 15.13
N THR A 104 -3.14 -11.00 14.57
CA THR A 104 -4.21 -10.95 13.55
C THR A 104 -3.86 -11.81 12.33
N LEU A 105 -2.62 -11.79 11.91
CA LEU A 105 -2.13 -12.54 10.75
C LEU A 105 -1.83 -14.02 11.05
N GLY A 106 -1.90 -14.45 12.31
CA GLY A 106 -1.61 -15.83 12.72
C GLY A 106 -0.13 -16.22 12.51
N ILE A 107 0.78 -15.24 12.62
CA ILE A 107 2.21 -15.45 12.40
C ILE A 107 2.87 -16.14 13.61
N GLY A 108 2.31 -15.99 14.81
CA GLY A 108 2.86 -16.55 16.04
C GLY A 108 4.06 -15.79 16.59
N ALA A 109 4.25 -14.55 16.15
CA ALA A 109 5.23 -13.64 16.74
C ALA A 109 4.84 -13.33 18.20
N ARG A 110 5.84 -13.19 19.07
CA ARG A 110 5.59 -12.96 20.49
C ARG A 110 6.61 -12.00 21.10
N LEU A 111 6.19 -11.31 22.13
CA LEU A 111 7.13 -10.52 22.96
C LEU A 111 8.06 -11.45 23.72
N ALA A 112 9.31 -11.02 23.86
CA ALA A 112 10.37 -11.73 24.59
C ALA A 112 11.01 -10.81 25.63
N THR A 113 11.35 -11.37 26.75
CA THR A 113 12.08 -10.66 27.79
C THR A 113 13.57 -10.57 27.44
N ARG A 114 14.27 -9.60 28.04
CA ARG A 114 15.72 -9.47 27.91
C ARG A 114 16.44 -10.77 28.28
N ASP A 115 16.01 -11.43 29.38
CA ASP A 115 16.67 -12.61 29.90
C ASP A 115 16.51 -13.81 28.94
N GLU A 116 15.37 -13.96 28.27
CA GLU A 116 15.19 -14.95 27.20
C GLU A 116 16.14 -14.66 26.02
N ILE A 117 16.19 -13.41 25.57
CA ILE A 117 17.06 -13.00 24.45
C ILE A 117 18.52 -13.34 24.73
N VAL A 118 19.01 -12.99 25.93
CA VAL A 118 20.39 -13.24 26.32
C VAL A 118 20.68 -14.74 26.52
N ALA A 119 19.70 -15.50 27.01
CA ALA A 119 19.83 -16.95 27.13
C ALA A 119 19.99 -17.64 25.77
N ASP A 120 19.18 -17.20 24.76
CA ASP A 120 19.22 -17.75 23.42
C ASP A 120 20.39 -17.23 22.58
N CYS A 121 20.75 -15.96 22.79
CA CYS A 121 21.78 -15.22 22.05
C CYS A 121 22.79 -14.57 22.98
N PRO A 122 23.68 -15.33 23.62
CA PRO A 122 24.64 -14.83 24.64
C PRO A 122 25.67 -13.84 24.08
N ILE A 123 25.73 -13.62 22.79
CA ILE A 123 26.59 -12.60 22.16
C ILE A 123 25.98 -11.19 22.24
N VAL A 124 24.70 -11.07 22.63
CA VAL A 124 24.00 -9.79 22.82
C VAL A 124 24.44 -9.15 24.14
N GLU A 125 24.96 -7.93 24.11
CA GLU A 125 25.15 -7.10 25.29
C GLU A 125 23.79 -6.72 25.89
N PRO A 126 23.48 -7.16 27.14
CA PRO A 126 22.15 -6.96 27.72
C PRO A 126 21.87 -5.52 28.15
N GLU A 127 22.90 -4.67 28.32
CA GLU A 127 22.73 -3.31 28.79
C GLU A 127 21.86 -2.51 27.80
N GLY A 128 20.85 -1.84 28.34
CA GLY A 128 19.88 -1.04 27.55
C GLY A 128 18.83 -1.85 26.81
N VAL A 129 18.87 -3.19 26.76
CA VAL A 129 17.80 -4.00 26.16
C VAL A 129 16.63 -4.09 27.13
N LEU A 130 15.44 -3.66 26.69
CA LEU A 130 14.18 -3.72 27.43
C LEU A 130 13.42 -5.02 27.18
N GLY A 131 13.56 -5.56 25.98
CA GLY A 131 12.92 -6.79 25.50
C GLY A 131 13.00 -6.83 23.96
N GLY A 132 12.19 -7.65 23.35
CA GLY A 132 12.16 -7.77 21.89
C GLY A 132 10.89 -8.45 21.39
N LEU A 133 10.72 -8.46 20.08
CA LEU A 133 9.71 -9.23 19.36
C LEU A 133 10.40 -10.45 18.73
N PHE A 134 9.91 -11.64 19.02
CA PHE A 134 10.42 -12.90 18.46
C PHE A 134 9.55 -13.33 17.28
N ASP A 135 10.16 -13.45 16.09
CA ASP A 135 9.55 -14.10 14.91
C ASP A 135 10.02 -15.56 14.83
N PRO A 136 9.12 -16.55 15.01
CA PRO A 136 9.50 -17.96 14.92
C PRO A 136 9.84 -18.42 13.49
N HIS A 137 9.54 -17.62 12.49
CA HIS A 137 9.77 -17.93 11.08
C HIS A 137 10.95 -17.17 10.46
N GLU A 138 11.74 -16.46 11.27
CA GLU A 138 12.95 -15.79 10.81
C GLU A 138 14.10 -16.76 10.66
N GLY A 139 14.94 -16.54 9.65
CA GLY A 139 16.09 -17.38 9.37
C GLY A 139 16.85 -16.96 8.12
N TRP A 140 17.62 -17.87 7.58
CA TRP A 140 18.41 -17.68 6.36
C TRP A 140 18.49 -18.96 5.53
N MET A 141 18.97 -18.82 4.28
CA MET A 141 19.12 -19.96 3.38
C MET A 141 20.26 -19.79 2.38
N ASP A 142 20.52 -20.84 1.58
CA ASP A 142 21.40 -20.74 0.42
C ASP A 142 20.69 -20.06 -0.76
N PRO A 143 21.13 -18.84 -1.17
CA PRO A 143 20.49 -18.12 -2.29
C PRO A 143 20.58 -18.87 -3.62
N HIS A 144 21.68 -19.61 -3.88
CA HIS A 144 21.85 -20.43 -5.05
C HIS A 144 20.91 -21.64 -5.02
N GLY A 145 20.94 -22.38 -3.90
CA GLY A 145 20.10 -23.55 -3.68
C GLY A 145 18.64 -23.26 -3.89
N ALA A 146 18.12 -22.19 -3.26
CA ALA A 146 16.72 -21.78 -3.36
C ALA A 146 16.32 -21.43 -4.80
N THR A 147 17.15 -20.65 -5.52
CA THR A 147 16.85 -20.27 -6.91
C THR A 147 16.88 -21.46 -7.85
N HIS A 148 17.87 -22.34 -7.71
CA HIS A 148 17.96 -23.56 -8.48
C HIS A 148 16.85 -24.55 -8.17
N ALA A 149 16.34 -24.57 -6.93
CA ALA A 149 15.20 -25.40 -6.55
C ALA A 149 13.93 -24.98 -7.31
N PHE A 150 13.59 -23.68 -7.33
CA PHE A 150 12.47 -23.14 -8.11
C PHE A 150 12.62 -23.47 -9.61
N ALA A 151 13.77 -23.14 -10.21
CA ALA A 151 14.03 -23.42 -11.62
C ALA A 151 14.00 -24.90 -11.94
N GLY A 152 14.54 -25.76 -11.06
CA GLY A 152 14.56 -27.22 -11.20
C GLY A 152 13.15 -27.84 -11.14
N ALA A 153 12.33 -27.38 -10.18
CA ALA A 153 10.94 -27.82 -10.05
C ALA A 153 10.10 -27.39 -11.26
N ALA A 154 10.32 -26.17 -11.79
CA ALA A 154 9.67 -25.71 -13.01
C ALA A 154 10.06 -26.56 -14.25
N ARG A 155 11.37 -26.85 -14.41
CA ARG A 155 11.86 -27.73 -15.51
C ARG A 155 11.23 -29.12 -15.46
N LYS A 156 11.06 -29.72 -14.28
CA LYS A 156 10.39 -31.02 -14.13
C LYS A 156 8.94 -31.00 -14.61
N ARG A 157 8.30 -29.80 -14.67
CA ARG A 157 6.95 -29.59 -15.19
C ARG A 157 6.90 -29.12 -16.64
N GLY A 158 8.04 -29.10 -17.34
CA GLY A 158 8.12 -28.77 -18.76
C GLY A 158 8.59 -27.36 -19.10
N ALA A 159 8.88 -26.48 -18.11
CA ALA A 159 9.41 -25.16 -18.39
C ALA A 159 10.84 -25.22 -18.97
N GLU A 160 11.18 -24.26 -19.83
CA GLU A 160 12.53 -24.08 -20.34
C GLU A 160 13.27 -23.02 -19.51
N VAL A 161 14.58 -23.22 -19.31
CA VAL A 161 15.49 -22.23 -18.72
C VAL A 161 16.65 -22.06 -19.66
N ILE A 162 16.70 -20.90 -20.30
CA ILE A 162 17.67 -20.53 -21.34
C ILE A 162 18.68 -19.57 -20.72
N LEU A 163 19.91 -20.06 -20.52
CA LEU A 163 21.01 -19.32 -19.93
C LEU A 163 21.93 -18.70 -21.00
N ARG A 164 22.73 -17.72 -20.63
CA ARG A 164 23.72 -17.04 -21.49
C ARG A 164 23.09 -16.51 -22.77
N ASN A 165 21.86 -15.99 -22.66
CA ASN A 165 21.10 -15.49 -23.79
C ASN A 165 20.35 -14.21 -23.42
N ARG A 166 21.03 -13.07 -23.56
CA ARG A 166 20.46 -11.77 -23.21
C ARG A 166 19.36 -11.36 -24.18
N VAL A 167 18.24 -10.86 -23.64
CA VAL A 167 17.24 -10.12 -24.42
C VAL A 167 17.82 -8.74 -24.78
N VAL A 168 17.85 -8.40 -26.05
CA VAL A 168 18.44 -7.17 -26.56
C VAL A 168 17.42 -6.15 -27.07
N ALA A 169 16.23 -6.62 -27.47
CA ALA A 169 15.09 -5.78 -27.85
C ALA A 169 13.76 -6.50 -27.62
N ILE A 170 12.71 -5.72 -27.39
CA ILE A 170 11.34 -6.22 -27.18
C ILE A 170 10.41 -5.35 -28.02
N GLN A 171 9.55 -5.97 -28.83
CA GLN A 171 8.59 -5.28 -29.68
C GLN A 171 7.21 -5.98 -29.62
N GLN A 172 6.14 -5.21 -29.51
CA GLN A 172 4.80 -5.75 -29.66
C GLN A 172 4.43 -5.91 -31.14
N LEU A 173 3.92 -7.08 -31.49
CA LEU A 173 3.47 -7.40 -32.84
C LEU A 173 2.01 -6.95 -33.04
N PRO A 174 1.55 -6.78 -34.32
CA PRO A 174 0.17 -6.37 -34.61
C PRO A 174 -0.91 -7.31 -34.06
N ASN A 175 -0.59 -8.57 -33.80
CA ASN A 175 -1.51 -9.54 -33.21
C ASN A 175 -1.57 -9.47 -31.67
N GLY A 176 -0.85 -8.53 -31.05
CA GLY A 176 -0.79 -8.35 -29.60
C GLY A 176 0.30 -9.17 -28.89
N HIS A 177 0.94 -10.13 -29.57
CA HIS A 177 2.05 -10.89 -29.02
C HIS A 177 3.32 -10.03 -28.94
N TRP A 178 4.31 -10.51 -28.19
CA TRP A 178 5.60 -9.87 -28.02
C TRP A 178 6.67 -10.63 -28.78
N GLN A 179 7.51 -9.94 -29.52
CA GLN A 179 8.72 -10.48 -30.10
C GLN A 179 9.92 -10.02 -29.27
N LEU A 180 10.67 -10.97 -28.73
CA LEU A 180 11.92 -10.73 -28.02
C LEU A 180 13.08 -11.08 -28.97
N GLU A 181 13.96 -10.12 -29.24
CA GLU A 181 15.24 -10.39 -29.87
C GLU A 181 16.25 -10.72 -28.78
N THR A 182 16.98 -11.82 -28.95
CA THR A 182 18.02 -12.28 -28.04
C THR A 182 19.34 -12.40 -28.76
N GLU A 183 20.45 -12.55 -28.04
CA GLU A 183 21.77 -12.74 -28.65
C GLU A 183 21.86 -13.99 -29.55
N HIS A 184 21.00 -15.00 -29.29
CA HIS A 184 21.03 -16.28 -30.02
C HIS A 184 19.79 -16.55 -30.86
N GLY A 185 18.91 -15.57 -31.05
CA GLY A 185 17.73 -15.75 -31.91
C GLY A 185 16.53 -14.91 -31.46
N ARG A 186 15.35 -15.28 -31.96
CA ARG A 186 14.10 -14.58 -31.68
C ARG A 186 13.12 -15.51 -30.96
N VAL A 187 12.39 -14.98 -30.03
CA VAL A 187 11.32 -15.67 -29.30
C VAL A 187 10.05 -14.84 -29.42
N THR A 188 8.93 -15.50 -29.73
CA THR A 188 7.62 -14.87 -29.71
C THR A 188 6.84 -15.40 -28.51
N ALA A 189 6.23 -14.51 -27.73
CA ALA A 189 5.49 -14.82 -26.54
C ALA A 189 4.17 -14.05 -26.47
N GLU A 190 3.14 -14.67 -25.93
CA GLU A 190 1.89 -14.01 -25.62
C GLU A 190 2.04 -13.08 -24.39
N HIS A 191 2.76 -13.55 -23.38
CA HIS A 191 3.04 -12.82 -22.15
C HIS A 191 4.54 -12.66 -21.92
N VAL A 192 4.96 -11.48 -21.44
CA VAL A 192 6.33 -11.19 -21.05
C VAL A 192 6.34 -10.66 -19.60
N VAL A 193 7.20 -11.24 -18.78
CA VAL A 193 7.42 -10.80 -17.39
C VAL A 193 8.82 -10.23 -17.26
N ASN A 194 8.92 -8.96 -16.86
CA ASN A 194 10.17 -8.33 -16.49
C ASN A 194 10.50 -8.62 -15.02
N ALA A 195 11.40 -9.58 -14.79
CA ALA A 195 11.96 -9.96 -13.49
C ALA A 195 13.48 -9.71 -13.45
N ALA A 196 13.97 -8.72 -14.20
CA ALA A 196 15.39 -8.50 -14.52
C ALA A 196 16.20 -7.79 -13.42
N GLY A 197 15.66 -7.62 -12.20
CA GLY A 197 16.38 -7.09 -11.02
C GLY A 197 17.12 -5.79 -11.31
N LEU A 198 18.46 -5.80 -11.21
CA LEU A 198 19.33 -4.63 -11.48
C LEU A 198 19.18 -4.05 -12.90
N TRP A 199 18.68 -4.84 -13.85
CA TRP A 199 18.45 -4.43 -15.24
C TRP A 199 16.97 -4.16 -15.55
N ALA A 200 16.07 -4.28 -14.57
CA ALA A 200 14.63 -4.18 -14.82
C ALA A 200 14.20 -2.84 -15.43
N ARG A 201 14.83 -1.72 -15.02
CA ARG A 201 14.58 -0.41 -15.61
C ARG A 201 15.00 -0.37 -17.09
N ARG A 202 16.15 -0.95 -17.42
CA ARG A 202 16.64 -1.04 -18.83
C ARG A 202 15.73 -1.91 -19.70
N VAL A 203 15.22 -3.01 -19.15
CA VAL A 203 14.22 -3.86 -19.85
C VAL A 203 12.91 -3.10 -20.03
N GLY A 204 12.47 -2.35 -19.03
CA GLY A 204 11.31 -1.44 -19.14
C GLY A 204 11.46 -0.43 -20.27
N HIS A 205 12.64 0.18 -20.42
CA HIS A 205 12.93 1.13 -21.52
C HIS A 205 12.83 0.50 -22.91
N MET A 206 13.06 -0.82 -23.07
CA MET A 206 12.88 -1.50 -24.36
C MET A 206 11.42 -1.46 -24.85
N VAL A 207 10.48 -1.28 -23.95
CA VAL A 207 9.02 -1.18 -24.25
C VAL A 207 8.45 0.21 -23.95
N GLY A 208 9.32 1.22 -23.76
CA GLY A 208 8.91 2.60 -23.51
C GLY A 208 8.40 2.91 -22.10
N VAL A 209 8.71 2.06 -21.11
CA VAL A 209 8.29 2.24 -19.72
C VAL A 209 9.52 2.53 -18.86
N ASP A 210 9.43 3.59 -18.06
CA ASP A 210 10.43 3.92 -17.03
C ASP A 210 9.93 3.51 -15.65
N LEU A 211 10.45 2.40 -15.14
CA LEU A 211 10.04 1.83 -13.85
C LEU A 211 10.73 2.59 -12.69
N PRO A 212 9.97 3.00 -11.64
CA PRO A 212 10.52 3.74 -10.51
C PRO A 212 11.31 2.84 -9.54
N LEU A 213 12.47 2.40 -9.97
CA LEU A 213 13.41 1.63 -9.15
C LEU A 213 14.85 2.08 -9.37
N THR A 214 15.66 1.95 -8.34
CA THR A 214 17.07 2.28 -8.39
C THR A 214 17.90 1.30 -7.55
N PRO A 215 19.07 0.85 -8.03
CA PRO A 215 19.98 0.08 -7.21
C PRO A 215 20.64 0.92 -6.12
N MET A 216 20.80 0.30 -4.94
CA MET A 216 21.49 0.85 -3.77
C MET A 216 22.62 -0.07 -3.37
N GLN A 217 23.71 0.52 -2.83
CA GLN A 217 24.78 -0.26 -2.18
C GLN A 217 24.33 -0.76 -0.81
N HIS A 218 24.79 -1.92 -0.41
CA HIS A 218 24.52 -2.49 0.91
C HIS A 218 25.70 -3.30 1.40
N HIS A 219 26.07 -3.10 2.67
CA HIS A 219 27.22 -3.75 3.28
C HIS A 219 26.82 -4.79 4.32
N TYR A 220 27.56 -5.87 4.32
CA TYR A 220 27.66 -6.77 5.46
C TYR A 220 29.09 -7.33 5.58
N LEU A 221 29.41 -7.81 6.77
CA LEU A 221 30.66 -8.54 7.02
C LEU A 221 30.36 -9.97 7.48
N ILE A 222 31.32 -10.86 7.27
CA ILE A 222 31.33 -12.21 7.81
C ILE A 222 32.55 -12.34 8.72
N THR A 223 32.33 -12.76 9.96
CA THR A 223 33.40 -12.94 10.94
C THR A 223 34.13 -14.27 10.77
N GLY A 224 35.29 -14.42 11.46
CA GLY A 224 35.83 -15.71 11.78
C GLY A 224 34.93 -16.51 12.71
N ASP A 225 35.38 -17.72 13.06
CA ASP A 225 34.62 -18.61 13.94
C ASP A 225 34.60 -18.07 15.39
N LEU A 226 33.42 -18.10 15.98
CA LEU A 226 33.21 -17.74 17.39
C LEU A 226 33.23 -18.98 18.27
N PRO A 227 34.01 -19.01 19.37
CA PRO A 227 34.09 -20.17 20.26
C PRO A 227 32.72 -20.66 20.74
N TYR A 228 31.80 -19.74 21.03
CA TYR A 228 30.43 -20.04 21.43
C TYR A 228 29.69 -20.84 20.35
N LEU A 229 29.76 -20.41 19.08
CA LEU A 229 29.09 -21.09 17.98
C LEU A 229 29.75 -22.40 17.58
N VAL A 230 31.07 -22.53 17.80
CA VAL A 230 31.78 -23.80 17.61
C VAL A 230 31.25 -24.84 18.59
N ALA A 231 31.02 -24.45 19.86
CA ALA A 231 30.50 -25.33 20.90
C ALA A 231 29.02 -25.65 20.80
N ARG A 232 28.24 -24.77 20.13
CA ARG A 232 26.79 -24.90 19.97
C ARG A 232 26.43 -25.93 18.90
N LYS A 233 25.40 -26.76 19.21
CA LYS A 233 24.87 -27.76 18.24
C LYS A 233 23.81 -27.20 17.36
N ASP A 234 22.90 -26.40 17.94
CA ASP A 234 21.77 -25.81 17.25
C ASP A 234 22.13 -24.41 16.72
N ASP A 235 21.43 -23.95 15.70
CA ASP A 235 21.61 -22.61 15.18
C ASP A 235 21.16 -21.55 16.20
N MET A 236 21.86 -20.42 16.22
CA MET A 236 21.49 -19.28 17.04
C MET A 236 20.40 -18.47 16.34
N PRO A 237 19.37 -17.96 17.05
CA PRO A 237 18.40 -17.04 16.47
C PRO A 237 19.07 -15.82 15.82
N CYS A 238 18.43 -15.29 14.76
CA CYS A 238 18.77 -14.00 14.21
C CYS A 238 18.55 -12.89 15.22
N VAL A 239 19.26 -11.78 15.11
CA VAL A 239 19.02 -10.61 15.96
C VAL A 239 19.09 -9.35 15.12
N THR A 240 18.06 -8.50 15.23
CA THR A 240 18.06 -7.16 14.66
C THR A 240 18.07 -6.12 15.77
N ASP A 241 19.14 -5.32 15.84
CA ASP A 241 19.21 -4.14 16.70
C ASP A 241 18.68 -2.95 15.90
N LEU A 242 17.40 -2.62 16.11
CA LEU A 242 16.68 -1.62 15.32
C LEU A 242 17.28 -0.22 15.54
N GLU A 243 17.58 0.18 16.78
CA GLU A 243 18.21 1.47 17.07
C GLU A 243 19.70 1.50 16.69
N GLY A 244 20.34 0.33 16.61
CA GLY A 244 21.73 0.16 16.15
C GLY A 244 21.89 0.07 14.63
N PHE A 245 20.79 0.02 13.87
CA PHE A 245 20.79 -0.13 12.40
C PHE A 245 21.53 -1.37 11.90
N THR A 246 21.58 -2.43 12.71
CA THR A 246 22.30 -3.67 12.42
C THR A 246 21.38 -4.89 12.52
N TYR A 247 21.68 -5.89 11.69
CA TYR A 247 21.07 -7.20 11.77
C TYR A 247 22.15 -8.28 11.71
N LEU A 248 21.93 -9.39 12.36
CA LEU A 248 22.86 -10.51 12.30
C LEU A 248 22.17 -11.85 12.13
N GLN A 249 22.86 -12.75 11.49
CA GLN A 249 22.53 -14.16 11.39
C GLN A 249 23.81 -15.00 11.50
N GLN A 250 23.65 -16.25 11.87
CA GLN A 250 24.78 -17.18 11.90
C GLN A 250 25.21 -17.51 10.47
N GLU A 251 26.52 -17.48 10.22
CA GLU A 251 27.15 -17.95 8.98
C GLU A 251 28.19 -19.03 9.32
N ARG A 252 27.77 -20.30 9.19
CA ARG A 252 28.54 -21.47 9.65
C ARG A 252 28.83 -21.39 11.15
N LYS A 253 30.08 -21.17 11.54
CA LYS A 253 30.52 -20.97 12.93
C LYS A 253 30.94 -19.52 13.24
N GLY A 254 30.70 -18.60 12.31
CA GLY A 254 30.81 -17.16 12.48
C GLY A 254 29.48 -16.47 12.41
N ILE A 255 29.49 -15.17 12.26
CA ILE A 255 28.34 -14.29 12.14
C ILE A 255 28.43 -13.49 10.84
N LEU A 256 27.32 -13.37 10.13
CA LEU A 256 27.08 -12.32 9.16
C LEU A 256 26.44 -11.15 9.90
N LEU A 257 27.08 -9.97 9.89
CA LEU A 257 26.56 -8.72 10.44
C LEU A 257 26.32 -7.75 9.29
N GLY A 258 25.07 -7.36 9.08
CA GLY A 258 24.67 -6.39 8.06
C GLY A 258 24.29 -5.05 8.67
N VAL A 259 24.38 -4.01 7.86
CA VAL A 259 24.18 -2.62 8.29
C VAL A 259 23.24 -1.90 7.31
N TYR A 260 22.20 -1.26 7.85
CA TYR A 260 21.41 -0.26 7.11
C TYR A 260 21.84 1.14 7.55
N GLU A 261 22.73 1.74 6.77
CA GLU A 261 23.34 3.01 7.12
C GLU A 261 22.40 4.22 6.89
N ARG A 262 22.56 5.26 7.73
CA ARG A 262 21.78 6.51 7.66
C ARG A 262 22.12 7.38 6.45
N ASN A 263 23.30 7.14 5.84
CA ASN A 263 23.76 7.88 4.66
C ASN A 263 23.97 6.94 3.46
N PRO A 264 22.87 6.41 2.88
CA PRO A 264 22.93 5.40 1.84
C PRO A 264 23.45 5.95 0.52
N ARG A 265 23.93 5.04 -0.34
CA ARG A 265 24.39 5.38 -1.68
C ARG A 265 23.66 4.61 -2.78
N HIS A 266 23.24 5.36 -3.78
CA HIS A 266 22.78 4.80 -5.05
C HIS A 266 23.96 4.22 -5.82
N TRP A 267 23.67 3.19 -6.62
CA TRP A 267 24.64 2.57 -7.50
C TRP A 267 24.02 2.37 -8.88
N LYS A 268 24.63 2.95 -9.94
CA LYS A 268 24.14 2.76 -11.32
C LYS A 268 22.63 3.01 -11.47
N THR A 269 22.16 4.21 -11.18
CA THR A 269 20.74 4.56 -11.10
C THR A 269 19.94 4.24 -12.37
N GLU A 270 20.60 4.25 -13.55
CA GLU A 270 20.00 3.84 -14.82
C GLU A 270 19.99 2.31 -15.05
N GLY A 271 20.42 1.54 -14.05
CA GLY A 271 20.60 0.08 -14.12
C GLY A 271 22.05 -0.33 -14.39
N ALA A 272 22.37 -1.55 -13.97
CA ALA A 272 23.72 -2.11 -14.12
C ALA A 272 24.14 -2.22 -15.59
N GLU A 273 25.43 -2.17 -15.86
CA GLU A 273 26.00 -2.45 -17.19
C GLU A 273 25.65 -3.90 -17.60
N TRP A 274 25.54 -4.13 -18.93
CA TRP A 274 25.13 -5.46 -19.41
C TRP A 274 26.15 -6.56 -19.15
N ASP A 275 27.42 -6.21 -19.00
CA ASP A 275 28.52 -7.13 -18.69
C ASP A 275 28.75 -7.32 -17.19
N TYR A 276 28.13 -6.51 -16.32
CA TYR A 276 28.18 -6.68 -14.86
C TYR A 276 27.52 -8.00 -14.41
N GLY A 277 28.16 -8.73 -13.51
CA GLY A 277 27.54 -9.94 -12.91
C GLY A 277 28.54 -10.74 -12.08
N MET A 278 28.06 -11.27 -10.95
CA MET A 278 28.89 -11.96 -9.94
C MET A 278 30.10 -11.14 -9.47
N GLU A 279 29.92 -9.83 -9.38
CA GLU A 279 30.93 -8.88 -8.93
C GLU A 279 30.43 -8.15 -7.69
N LEU A 280 31.37 -7.80 -6.80
CA LEU A 280 31.11 -6.95 -5.64
C LEU A 280 31.59 -5.52 -5.94
N ILE A 281 30.93 -4.59 -5.30
CA ILE A 281 31.36 -3.19 -5.27
C ILE A 281 32.50 -3.08 -4.24
N PRO A 282 33.52 -2.23 -4.43
CA PRO A 282 34.54 -1.98 -3.41
C PRO A 282 33.92 -1.57 -2.07
N GLU A 283 34.53 -1.99 -0.99
CA GLU A 283 34.08 -1.67 0.37
C GLU A 283 34.27 -0.18 0.67
N GLU A 284 33.30 0.40 1.38
CA GLU A 284 33.34 1.79 1.86
C GLU A 284 33.18 1.81 3.38
N ILE A 285 34.12 1.19 4.10
CA ILE A 285 34.04 0.93 5.56
C ILE A 285 33.91 2.23 6.35
N ASP A 286 34.65 3.27 5.97
CA ASP A 286 34.59 4.57 6.65
C ASP A 286 33.18 5.17 6.66
N ARG A 287 32.40 4.90 5.62
CA ARG A 287 31.02 5.40 5.47
C ARG A 287 30.04 4.75 6.47
N ILE A 288 30.28 3.51 6.83
CA ILE A 288 29.43 2.71 7.74
C ILE A 288 30.05 2.51 9.12
N SER A 289 31.14 3.23 9.41
CA SER A 289 31.94 3.01 10.65
C SER A 289 31.14 3.34 11.93
N GLU A 290 30.22 4.29 11.88
CA GLU A 290 29.38 4.65 13.02
C GLU A 290 28.46 3.49 13.39
N GLU A 291 27.69 2.96 12.44
CA GLU A 291 26.79 1.83 12.66
C GLU A 291 27.54 0.56 13.01
N LEU A 292 28.72 0.32 12.41
CA LEU A 292 29.58 -0.81 12.80
C LEU A 292 30.03 -0.69 14.25
N SER A 293 30.39 0.51 14.70
CA SER A 293 30.81 0.73 16.10
C SER A 293 29.66 0.44 17.06
N ILE A 294 28.44 0.83 16.73
CA ILE A 294 27.24 0.52 17.52
C ILE A 294 27.01 -1.01 17.52
N GLY A 295 27.09 -1.65 16.34
CA GLY A 295 26.95 -3.10 16.22
C GLY A 295 27.99 -3.87 17.04
N PHE A 296 29.26 -3.47 17.02
CA PHE A 296 30.29 -4.10 17.84
C PHE A 296 30.12 -3.82 19.35
N ALA A 297 29.50 -2.71 19.74
CA ALA A 297 29.13 -2.47 21.13
C ALA A 297 27.96 -3.37 21.56
N ARG A 298 26.98 -3.59 20.69
CA ARG A 298 25.85 -4.50 20.93
C ARG A 298 26.27 -5.98 20.94
N PHE A 299 27.28 -6.33 20.13
CA PHE A 299 27.77 -7.69 19.99
C PHE A 299 29.28 -7.76 20.24
N PRO A 300 29.74 -7.59 21.51
CA PRO A 300 31.18 -7.41 21.81
C PRO A 300 32.07 -8.56 21.34
N SER A 301 31.55 -9.80 21.39
CA SER A 301 32.32 -10.98 20.97
C SER A 301 32.74 -10.96 19.48
N LEU A 302 32.10 -10.15 18.63
CA LEU A 302 32.48 -10.02 17.23
C LEU A 302 33.84 -9.30 17.06
N GLN A 303 34.24 -8.46 18.02
CA GLN A 303 35.52 -7.74 17.98
C GLN A 303 36.73 -8.70 18.03
N GLU A 304 36.58 -9.86 18.68
CA GLU A 304 37.62 -10.86 18.86
C GLU A 304 37.69 -11.86 17.69
N ALA A 305 36.60 -12.02 16.93
CA ALA A 305 36.50 -13.06 15.91
C ALA A 305 37.29 -12.75 14.64
N GLY A 306 37.70 -11.50 14.41
CA GLY A 306 38.28 -11.05 13.17
C GLY A 306 37.27 -11.06 12.01
N ILE A 307 37.58 -10.41 10.89
CA ILE A 307 36.71 -10.34 9.74
C ILE A 307 37.26 -11.24 8.65
N ARG A 308 36.46 -12.23 8.21
CA ARG A 308 36.81 -13.14 7.12
C ARG A 308 36.51 -12.53 5.75
N LYS A 309 35.41 -11.81 5.62
CA LYS A 309 34.96 -11.26 4.34
C LYS A 309 34.11 -10.00 4.54
N TRP A 310 34.33 -9.03 3.67
CA TRP A 310 33.45 -7.91 3.45
C TRP A 310 32.64 -8.13 2.17
N VAL A 311 31.38 -7.69 2.19
CA VAL A 311 30.52 -7.70 1.01
C VAL A 311 29.87 -6.34 0.91
N ASN A 312 30.07 -5.68 -0.27
CA ASN A 312 29.30 -4.53 -0.70
C ASN A 312 28.62 -4.93 -2.00
N GLY A 313 27.32 -5.10 -1.97
CA GLY A 313 26.51 -5.57 -3.08
C GLY A 313 25.42 -4.58 -3.47
N ALA A 314 25.02 -4.61 -4.74
CA ALA A 314 23.91 -3.81 -5.22
C ALA A 314 22.61 -4.62 -5.25
N PHE A 315 21.52 -4.02 -4.79
CA PHE A 315 20.17 -4.54 -5.00
C PHE A 315 19.15 -3.40 -5.16
N THR A 316 17.98 -3.71 -5.71
CA THR A 316 17.03 -2.71 -6.17
C THR A 316 16.03 -2.30 -5.11
N PHE A 317 15.73 -0.99 -5.10
CA PHE A 317 14.71 -0.38 -4.25
C PHE A 317 13.72 0.44 -5.08
N THR A 318 12.50 0.48 -4.64
CA THR A 318 11.44 1.39 -5.06
C THR A 318 11.31 2.54 -4.04
N PRO A 319 10.53 3.59 -4.32
CA PRO A 319 10.35 4.71 -3.37
C PRO A 319 9.82 4.31 -1.99
N ASP A 320 9.02 3.25 -1.89
CA ASP A 320 8.42 2.71 -0.65
C ASP A 320 9.02 1.36 -0.21
N GLY A 321 10.04 0.86 -0.93
CA GLY A 321 10.72 -0.40 -0.64
C GLY A 321 9.95 -1.67 -1.00
N ASN A 322 8.68 -1.59 -1.35
CA ASN A 322 7.90 -2.75 -1.76
C ASN A 322 8.13 -3.09 -3.25
N PRO A 323 8.08 -4.35 -3.66
CA PRO A 323 8.28 -4.72 -5.05
C PRO A 323 7.21 -4.15 -5.98
N MET A 324 7.49 -4.13 -7.27
CA MET A 324 6.52 -3.81 -8.31
C MET A 324 6.08 -5.09 -9.01
N VAL A 325 4.80 -5.42 -8.85
CA VAL A 325 4.19 -6.66 -9.36
C VAL A 325 2.91 -6.32 -10.11
N GLY A 326 2.67 -7.02 -11.23
CA GLY A 326 1.41 -6.90 -11.96
C GLY A 326 1.55 -6.42 -13.40
N PRO A 327 0.42 -6.24 -14.11
CA PRO A 327 0.41 -5.78 -15.49
C PRO A 327 0.80 -4.30 -15.57
N VAL A 328 1.74 -3.99 -16.44
CA VAL A 328 2.23 -2.61 -16.61
C VAL A 328 1.14 -1.76 -17.29
N PRO A 329 0.73 -0.64 -16.71
CA PRO A 329 -0.29 0.22 -17.30
C PRO A 329 0.04 0.64 -18.73
N GLY A 330 -0.92 0.48 -19.64
CA GLY A 330 -0.78 0.85 -21.05
C GLY A 330 -0.14 -0.22 -21.94
N LEU A 331 0.35 -1.34 -21.41
CA LEU A 331 0.91 -2.45 -22.16
C LEU A 331 0.06 -3.72 -21.98
N HIS A 332 -0.37 -4.32 -23.08
CA HIS A 332 -1.12 -5.57 -23.04
C HIS A 332 -0.18 -6.75 -22.83
N ASN A 333 -0.46 -7.59 -21.84
CA ASN A 333 0.31 -8.82 -21.51
C ASN A 333 1.82 -8.59 -21.25
N PHE A 334 2.20 -7.38 -20.84
CA PHE A 334 3.52 -7.10 -20.32
C PHE A 334 3.44 -6.88 -18.81
N TRP A 335 4.19 -7.68 -18.06
CA TRP A 335 4.12 -7.79 -16.61
C TRP A 335 5.43 -7.40 -15.96
N THR A 336 5.38 -6.95 -14.73
CA THR A 336 6.58 -6.68 -13.93
C THR A 336 6.58 -7.50 -12.64
N ALA A 337 7.77 -7.92 -12.23
CA ALA A 337 8.08 -8.61 -10.98
C ALA A 337 9.49 -8.19 -10.55
N CYS A 338 9.66 -6.93 -10.15
CA CYS A 338 10.96 -6.33 -9.90
C CYS A 338 10.94 -5.35 -8.72
N GLY A 339 12.09 -4.73 -8.42
CA GLY A 339 12.22 -3.81 -7.28
C GLY A 339 12.13 -4.51 -5.93
N CYS A 340 12.38 -5.82 -5.89
CA CYS A 340 12.25 -6.62 -4.68
C CYS A 340 13.54 -6.58 -3.86
N MET A 341 13.55 -5.88 -2.75
CA MET A 341 14.70 -5.83 -1.85
C MET A 341 14.80 -7.07 -0.94
N SER A 342 13.68 -7.66 -0.55
CA SER A 342 13.58 -8.83 0.33
C SER A 342 13.22 -10.10 -0.44
N GLY A 343 14.05 -10.48 -1.43
CA GLY A 343 13.75 -11.56 -2.38
C GLY A 343 13.45 -12.90 -1.74
N PHE A 344 14.07 -13.24 -0.62
CA PHE A 344 13.87 -14.51 0.08
C PHE A 344 12.65 -14.52 1.01
N SER A 345 12.18 -13.36 1.45
CA SER A 345 10.89 -13.22 2.12
C SER A 345 9.72 -13.12 1.15
N GLN A 346 9.89 -12.49 -0.03
CA GLN A 346 8.79 -12.08 -0.90
C GLN A 346 8.72 -12.83 -2.23
N GLY A 347 9.82 -13.46 -2.67
CA GLY A 347 9.91 -14.05 -4.00
C GLY A 347 8.85 -15.12 -4.29
N GLY A 348 8.52 -15.98 -3.33
CA GLY A 348 7.46 -16.96 -3.44
C GLY A 348 6.09 -16.33 -3.62
N ALA A 349 5.79 -15.32 -2.82
CA ALA A 349 4.55 -14.56 -2.88
C ALA A 349 4.38 -13.83 -4.23
N ILE A 350 5.45 -13.21 -4.73
CA ILE A 350 5.45 -12.54 -6.04
C ILE A 350 5.08 -13.54 -7.14
N GLY A 351 5.69 -14.72 -7.13
CA GLY A 351 5.37 -15.79 -8.08
C GLY A 351 3.91 -16.23 -7.99
N LEU A 352 3.39 -16.41 -6.77
CA LEU A 352 2.01 -16.80 -6.51
C LEU A 352 1.01 -15.78 -7.08
N VAL A 353 1.10 -14.53 -6.61
CA VAL A 353 0.10 -13.51 -6.96
C VAL A 353 0.16 -13.14 -8.43
N LEU A 354 1.37 -13.09 -9.02
CA LEU A 354 1.52 -12.79 -10.44
C LEU A 354 0.98 -13.92 -11.31
N SER A 355 1.27 -15.19 -10.99
CA SER A 355 0.75 -16.33 -11.75
C SER A 355 -0.77 -16.44 -11.65
N ASN A 356 -1.35 -16.19 -10.47
CA ASN A 356 -2.81 -16.11 -10.33
C ASN A 356 -3.38 -15.01 -11.23
N TRP A 357 -2.77 -13.82 -11.19
CA TRP A 357 -3.23 -12.69 -11.98
C TRP A 357 -3.14 -12.94 -13.50
N MET A 358 -2.04 -13.55 -13.95
CA MET A 358 -1.84 -13.90 -15.37
C MET A 358 -2.83 -14.96 -15.86
N VAL A 359 -3.20 -15.92 -15.03
CA VAL A 359 -4.06 -17.05 -15.41
C VAL A 359 -5.54 -16.75 -15.17
N ASP A 360 -5.89 -16.17 -14.02
CA ASP A 360 -7.27 -15.98 -13.58
C ASP A 360 -7.78 -14.54 -13.77
N GLY A 361 -6.88 -13.57 -14.08
CA GLY A 361 -7.20 -12.14 -14.11
C GLY A 361 -7.36 -11.50 -12.71
N ASP A 362 -7.04 -12.22 -11.65
CA ASP A 362 -7.16 -11.78 -10.25
C ASP A 362 -5.96 -12.31 -9.45
N PRO A 363 -5.20 -11.46 -8.74
CA PRO A 363 -4.07 -11.91 -7.92
C PRO A 363 -4.48 -12.78 -6.74
N GLY A 364 -5.76 -12.76 -6.33
CA GLY A 364 -6.33 -13.53 -5.23
C GLY A 364 -6.17 -12.90 -3.85
N TYR A 365 -5.36 -11.87 -3.73
CA TYR A 365 -4.99 -11.16 -2.49
C TYR A 365 -5.07 -9.66 -2.69
N ASP A 366 -5.15 -8.91 -1.59
CA ASP A 366 -4.88 -7.47 -1.65
C ASP A 366 -3.37 -7.26 -1.78
N ILE A 367 -2.95 -6.84 -2.96
CA ILE A 367 -1.55 -6.58 -3.28
C ILE A 367 -1.32 -5.15 -3.75
N PHE A 368 -2.24 -4.22 -3.46
CA PHE A 368 -2.08 -2.84 -3.93
C PHE A 368 -0.74 -2.25 -3.47
N GLY A 369 -0.26 -2.58 -2.27
CA GLY A 369 1.07 -2.22 -1.78
C GLY A 369 2.25 -2.74 -2.64
N MET A 370 2.03 -3.73 -3.52
CA MET A 370 3.02 -4.23 -4.49
C MET A 370 2.64 -3.92 -5.94
N ASP A 371 1.40 -3.48 -6.23
CA ASP A 371 0.98 -3.22 -7.60
C ASP A 371 1.80 -2.09 -8.24
N VAL A 372 2.30 -2.31 -9.45
CA VAL A 372 3.01 -1.27 -10.20
C VAL A 372 2.14 -0.02 -10.44
N ALA A 373 0.83 -0.18 -10.51
CA ALA A 373 -0.13 0.91 -10.68
C ALA A 373 -0.31 1.82 -9.44
N ARG A 374 0.35 1.49 -8.30
CA ARG A 374 0.41 2.41 -7.15
C ARG A 374 1.29 3.63 -7.41
N TYR A 375 2.07 3.61 -8.49
CA TYR A 375 2.90 4.72 -8.93
C TYR A 375 2.35 5.37 -10.20
N GLY A 376 2.38 6.70 -10.25
CA GLY A 376 2.24 7.46 -11.49
C GLY A 376 3.58 7.77 -12.13
N SER A 377 3.56 8.36 -13.32
CA SER A 377 4.78 8.73 -14.07
C SER A 377 5.75 9.64 -13.30
N TYR A 378 5.27 10.38 -12.31
CA TYR A 378 6.11 11.23 -11.46
C TYR A 378 7.17 10.45 -10.68
N ALA A 379 6.88 9.19 -10.32
CA ALA A 379 7.75 8.39 -9.47
C ALA A 379 9.07 7.99 -10.15
N SER A 380 9.12 8.00 -11.49
CA SER A 380 10.33 7.76 -12.28
C SER A 380 11.21 9.01 -12.45
N ASN A 381 10.77 10.18 -11.98
CA ASN A 381 11.64 11.36 -11.97
C ASN A 381 12.89 11.08 -11.14
N ASP A 382 14.07 11.30 -11.73
CA ASP A 382 15.36 10.90 -11.14
C ASP A 382 15.59 11.48 -9.73
N ARG A 383 15.25 12.74 -9.51
CA ARG A 383 15.40 13.37 -8.20
C ARG A 383 14.40 12.77 -7.20
N TYR A 384 13.12 12.70 -7.56
CA TYR A 384 12.10 12.11 -6.70
C TYR A 384 12.48 10.69 -6.30
N LEU A 385 12.80 9.86 -7.28
CA LEU A 385 13.17 8.46 -7.09
C LEU A 385 14.37 8.32 -6.14
N ARG A 386 15.42 9.10 -6.36
CA ARG A 386 16.63 9.05 -5.51
C ARG A 386 16.38 9.53 -4.09
N ASP A 387 15.72 10.68 -3.92
CA ASP A 387 15.46 11.26 -2.60
C ASP A 387 14.55 10.32 -1.77
N THR A 388 13.47 9.80 -2.35
CA THR A 388 12.53 8.91 -1.64
C THR A 388 13.13 7.54 -1.34
N THR A 389 13.88 6.96 -2.28
CA THR A 389 14.54 5.67 -2.06
C THR A 389 15.63 5.76 -1.00
N ALA A 390 16.43 6.85 -1.01
CA ALA A 390 17.43 7.08 0.04
C ALA A 390 16.78 7.26 1.41
N GLN A 391 15.67 8.01 1.49
CA GLN A 391 14.90 8.16 2.73
C GLN A 391 14.36 6.82 3.22
N PHE A 392 13.78 6.01 2.33
CA PHE A 392 13.28 4.68 2.69
C PHE A 392 14.40 3.79 3.24
N TYR A 393 15.53 3.70 2.53
CA TYR A 393 16.69 2.90 2.96
C TYR A 393 17.21 3.32 4.34
N ALA A 394 17.44 4.63 4.52
CA ALA A 394 17.95 5.19 5.79
C ALA A 394 16.97 4.98 6.97
N ARG A 395 15.70 4.77 6.68
CA ARG A 395 14.64 4.57 7.68
C ARG A 395 14.22 3.12 7.85
N ARG A 396 14.93 2.17 7.24
CA ARG A 396 14.53 0.74 7.24
C ARG A 396 14.24 0.20 8.64
N PHE A 397 14.94 0.68 9.65
CA PHE A 397 14.78 0.29 11.06
C PHE A 397 14.19 1.40 11.94
N VAL A 398 13.88 2.56 11.40
CA VAL A 398 13.25 3.66 12.14
C VAL A 398 11.76 3.36 12.29
N MET A 399 11.21 3.61 13.48
CA MET A 399 9.77 3.48 13.73
C MET A 399 8.97 4.34 12.77
N ALA A 400 7.93 3.76 12.18
CA ALA A 400 6.90 4.50 11.47
C ALA A 400 5.77 4.85 12.44
N TYR A 401 5.30 6.09 12.39
CA TYR A 401 4.19 6.56 13.20
C TYR A 401 2.97 6.84 12.30
N PRO A 402 1.75 6.55 12.77
CA PRO A 402 0.54 6.74 11.95
C PRO A 402 0.32 8.16 11.44
N ASN A 403 0.86 9.15 12.16
CA ASN A 403 0.72 10.58 11.84
C ASN A 403 1.96 11.22 11.23
N GLU A 404 3.00 10.43 10.92
CA GLU A 404 4.28 10.95 10.42
C GLU A 404 4.20 11.35 8.94
N GLU A 405 4.78 12.49 8.60
CA GLU A 405 4.91 12.99 7.24
C GLU A 405 6.38 13.05 6.84
N LEU A 406 6.76 12.29 5.83
CA LEU A 406 8.14 12.20 5.38
C LEU A 406 8.45 13.28 4.34
N PRO A 407 9.66 13.93 4.40
CA PRO A 407 9.97 15.11 3.60
C PRO A 407 10.48 14.82 2.18
N ALA A 408 10.97 13.61 1.87
CA ALA A 408 11.62 13.35 0.57
C ALA A 408 10.65 13.50 -0.60
N GLY A 409 11.13 14.11 -1.68
CA GLY A 409 10.34 14.32 -2.89
C GLY A 409 9.21 15.34 -2.78
N ARG A 410 9.17 16.15 -1.71
CA ARG A 410 8.11 17.12 -1.43
C ARG A 410 8.58 18.58 -1.48
N PRO A 411 7.70 19.55 -1.86
CA PRO A 411 6.41 19.31 -2.51
C PRO A 411 6.60 18.91 -3.99
N LEU A 412 5.77 18.00 -4.52
CA LEU A 412 5.83 17.59 -5.93
C LEU A 412 4.67 18.16 -6.74
N LYS A 413 3.44 17.81 -6.36
CA LYS A 413 2.22 18.33 -6.97
C LYS A 413 1.49 19.21 -5.96
N MET A 414 1.05 20.38 -6.39
CA MET A 414 0.38 21.37 -5.55
C MET A 414 -0.84 21.93 -6.28
N THR A 415 -1.91 22.17 -5.52
CA THR A 415 -3.08 22.88 -6.05
C THR A 415 -2.80 24.38 -6.20
N PRO A 416 -3.55 25.10 -7.06
CA PRO A 416 -3.45 26.55 -7.14
C PRO A 416 -3.74 27.29 -5.85
N SER A 417 -4.43 26.67 -4.88
CA SER A 417 -4.71 27.26 -3.55
C SER A 417 -3.68 26.89 -2.48
N TYR A 418 -2.67 26.08 -2.79
CA TYR A 418 -1.68 25.55 -1.83
C TYR A 418 -1.07 26.65 -0.93
N ASP A 419 -0.53 27.72 -1.53
CA ASP A 419 0.11 28.79 -0.76
C ASP A 419 -0.86 29.57 0.14
N ALA A 420 -2.13 29.72 -0.31
CA ALA A 420 -3.16 30.34 0.51
C ALA A 420 -3.57 29.46 1.69
N GLN A 421 -3.65 28.15 1.48
CA GLN A 421 -3.91 27.20 2.56
C GLN A 421 -2.75 27.16 3.56
N LYS A 422 -1.52 27.13 3.06
CA LYS A 422 -0.31 27.19 3.89
C LYS A 422 -0.24 28.47 4.74
N ALA A 423 -0.63 29.62 4.18
CA ALA A 423 -0.70 30.88 4.93
C ALA A 423 -1.73 30.86 6.06
N LEU A 424 -2.73 29.99 6.01
CA LEU A 424 -3.71 29.75 7.08
C LEU A 424 -3.27 28.63 8.06
N GLY A 425 -2.02 28.18 7.99
CA GLY A 425 -1.45 27.19 8.89
C GLY A 425 -1.74 25.74 8.48
N ALA A 426 -2.05 25.47 7.18
CA ALA A 426 -2.23 24.12 6.72
C ALA A 426 -0.95 23.30 6.91
N GLN A 427 -1.08 22.15 7.55
CA GLN A 427 -0.12 21.05 7.50
C GLN A 427 -0.58 20.08 6.41
N PHE A 428 0.36 19.59 5.60
CA PHE A 428 0.01 18.79 4.42
C PHE A 428 0.42 17.33 4.58
N THR A 429 -0.41 16.45 4.05
CA THR A 429 -0.05 15.06 3.72
C THR A 429 0.08 14.90 2.21
N VAL A 430 0.69 13.81 1.77
CA VAL A 430 0.90 13.51 0.34
C VAL A 430 0.12 12.27 -0.07
N VAL A 431 -0.66 12.41 -1.13
CA VAL A 431 -1.38 11.31 -1.76
C VAL A 431 -1.01 11.25 -3.24
N PHE A 432 -0.33 10.20 -3.67
CA PHE A 432 0.08 10.02 -5.07
C PHE A 432 0.83 11.25 -5.64
N GLY A 433 1.72 11.79 -4.82
CA GLY A 433 2.51 12.99 -5.12
C GLY A 433 1.79 14.34 -4.96
N MET A 434 0.49 14.35 -4.67
CA MET A 434 -0.31 15.56 -4.46
C MET A 434 -0.34 15.97 -2.99
N GLU A 435 0.05 17.22 -2.72
CA GLU A 435 -0.08 17.84 -1.40
C GLU A 435 -1.55 18.16 -1.11
N THR A 436 -2.05 17.69 0.03
CA THR A 436 -3.41 17.97 0.50
C THR A 436 -3.40 18.35 1.98
N PRO A 437 -4.22 19.30 2.43
CA PRO A 437 -4.26 19.69 3.84
C PRO A 437 -4.68 18.52 4.73
N LYS A 438 -3.84 18.20 5.71
CA LYS A 438 -4.10 17.21 6.75
C LYS A 438 -4.93 17.82 7.90
N HIS A 439 -4.56 19.01 8.34
CA HIS A 439 -5.28 19.87 9.29
C HIS A 439 -4.75 21.32 9.20
N PHE A 440 -5.44 22.27 9.86
CA PHE A 440 -5.09 23.69 9.88
C PHE A 440 -4.81 24.15 11.31
N ALA A 441 -3.59 24.59 11.57
CA ALA A 441 -3.14 24.98 12.90
C ALA A 441 -3.60 26.40 13.33
N GLY A 442 -4.66 26.94 12.73
CA GLY A 442 -5.31 28.18 13.18
C GLY A 442 -4.45 29.44 13.06
N GLY A 443 -3.58 29.53 12.05
CA GLY A 443 -2.66 30.65 11.85
C GLY A 443 -1.31 30.50 12.57
N ASP A 444 -1.12 29.45 13.36
CA ASP A 444 0.21 29.05 13.86
C ASP A 444 1.00 28.34 12.77
N THR A 445 1.69 29.10 11.95
CA THR A 445 2.52 28.58 10.87
C THR A 445 3.79 27.88 11.36
N ALA A 446 4.11 27.98 12.64
CA ALA A 446 5.24 27.30 13.28
C ALA A 446 4.83 25.95 13.89
N PHE A 447 3.54 25.64 13.93
CA PHE A 447 3.06 24.34 14.42
C PHE A 447 3.65 23.19 13.60
N VAL A 448 4.13 22.17 14.31
CA VAL A 448 4.57 20.91 13.72
C VAL A 448 3.92 19.77 14.50
N GLU A 449 3.20 18.92 13.81
CA GLU A 449 2.67 17.71 14.41
C GLU A 449 3.80 16.77 14.84
N GLN A 450 3.77 16.32 16.10
CA GLN A 450 4.78 15.40 16.62
C GLN A 450 4.40 13.96 16.29
N PRO A 451 5.31 13.14 15.71
CA PRO A 451 5.07 11.72 15.50
C PRO A 451 4.70 11.02 16.81
N ALA A 452 3.64 10.21 16.82
CA ALA A 452 3.16 9.54 18.01
C ALA A 452 2.37 8.27 17.67
N LEU A 453 2.49 7.23 18.51
CA LEU A 453 1.60 6.07 18.51
C LEU A 453 0.25 6.41 19.18
N LYS A 454 0.26 7.34 20.10
CA LYS A 454 -0.91 7.87 20.78
C LYS A 454 -1.40 9.16 20.10
N ARG A 455 -2.49 9.73 20.59
CA ARG A 455 -3.01 10.99 20.05
C ARG A 455 -1.96 12.10 20.11
N SER A 456 -1.70 12.69 18.96
CA SER A 456 -0.68 13.72 18.79
C SER A 456 -1.13 15.10 19.32
N ASN A 457 -0.24 16.07 19.27
CA ASN A 457 -0.54 17.47 19.59
C ASN A 457 -1.55 18.09 18.58
N ALA A 458 -1.86 17.44 17.45
CA ALA A 458 -2.89 17.90 16.51
C ALA A 458 -4.33 17.55 16.97
N HIS A 459 -4.51 16.72 18.00
CA HIS A 459 -5.83 16.25 18.45
C HIS A 459 -6.83 17.39 18.73
N ALA A 460 -6.38 18.46 19.39
CA ALA A 460 -7.23 19.61 19.68
C ALA A 460 -7.57 20.45 18.42
N ILE A 461 -6.66 20.52 17.47
CA ILE A 461 -6.85 21.19 16.17
C ILE A 461 -7.93 20.45 15.38
N ILE A 462 -7.82 19.14 15.27
CA ILE A 462 -8.79 18.30 14.58
C ILE A 462 -10.18 18.42 15.23
N ALA A 463 -10.24 18.46 16.58
CA ALA A 463 -11.48 18.70 17.33
C ALA A 463 -12.16 20.02 16.95
N ALA A 464 -11.39 21.09 16.79
CA ALA A 464 -11.90 22.40 16.40
C ALA A 464 -12.48 22.39 14.97
N GLU A 465 -11.80 21.72 14.02
CA GLU A 465 -12.25 21.56 12.64
C GLU A 465 -13.54 20.73 12.55
N VAL A 466 -13.64 19.63 13.31
CA VAL A 466 -14.87 18.84 13.41
C VAL A 466 -16.01 19.66 13.99
N LYS A 467 -15.75 20.42 15.06
CA LYS A 467 -16.75 21.29 15.69
C LYS A 467 -17.27 22.34 14.71
N VAL A 468 -16.39 23.01 13.97
CA VAL A 468 -16.79 24.00 12.97
C VAL A 468 -17.69 23.37 11.90
N THR A 469 -17.32 22.22 11.38
CA THR A 469 -18.12 21.49 10.38
C THR A 469 -19.51 21.14 10.89
N ARG A 470 -19.63 20.69 12.15
CA ARG A 470 -20.92 20.31 12.77
C ARG A 470 -21.82 21.51 13.10
N HIS A 471 -21.27 22.70 13.37
CA HIS A 471 -22.06 23.84 13.84
C HIS A 471 -22.19 24.99 12.83
N ALA A 472 -21.27 25.07 11.86
CA ALA A 472 -21.28 26.10 10.83
C ALA A 472 -20.98 25.50 9.45
N ALA A 473 -19.73 25.57 8.98
CA ALA A 473 -19.32 24.93 7.75
C ALA A 473 -17.80 24.64 7.72
N GLY A 474 -17.42 23.49 7.21
CA GLY A 474 -16.04 23.11 6.88
C GLY A 474 -15.81 23.16 5.38
N LEU A 475 -14.63 23.62 4.97
CA LEU A 475 -14.18 23.64 3.58
C LEU A 475 -12.96 22.73 3.41
N LEU A 476 -13.14 21.60 2.74
CA LEU A 476 -12.11 20.61 2.48
C LEU A 476 -11.64 20.70 1.02
N ASP A 477 -10.32 20.67 0.80
CA ASP A 477 -9.75 20.52 -0.53
C ASP A 477 -9.96 19.09 -1.06
N THR A 478 -10.53 18.95 -2.27
CA THR A 478 -10.80 17.65 -2.90
C THR A 478 -9.80 17.31 -4.00
N ALA A 479 -8.58 17.83 -3.91
CA ALA A 479 -7.49 17.53 -4.85
C ALA A 479 -7.14 16.04 -4.90
N VAL A 480 -7.40 15.31 -3.82
CA VAL A 480 -7.14 13.86 -3.71
C VAL A 480 -8.33 12.99 -4.13
N TYR A 481 -9.18 13.51 -5.00
CA TYR A 481 -10.22 12.74 -5.69
C TYR A 481 -9.83 12.56 -7.16
N ALA A 482 -9.75 11.30 -7.61
CA ALA A 482 -9.61 10.98 -9.03
C ALA A 482 -10.92 11.33 -9.75
N ARG A 483 -10.81 11.93 -10.94
CA ARG A 483 -11.94 12.32 -11.78
C ARG A 483 -11.69 11.84 -13.19
N TYR A 484 -12.70 11.17 -13.75
CA TYR A 484 -12.65 10.70 -15.14
C TYR A 484 -13.90 11.16 -15.87
N GLU A 485 -13.76 11.63 -17.10
CA GLU A 485 -14.89 11.80 -18.00
C GLU A 485 -15.00 10.61 -18.95
N VAL A 486 -16.17 10.02 -19.02
CA VAL A 486 -16.53 8.99 -19.99
C VAL A 486 -17.57 9.53 -20.92
N SER A 487 -17.28 9.53 -22.23
CA SER A 487 -18.14 10.12 -23.25
C SER A 487 -18.16 9.29 -24.54
N GLY A 488 -19.15 9.58 -25.41
CA GLY A 488 -19.30 8.93 -26.72
C GLY A 488 -20.56 8.08 -26.82
N SER A 489 -20.94 7.73 -28.04
CA SER A 489 -22.22 7.03 -28.33
C SER A 489 -22.37 5.69 -27.62
N GLY A 490 -21.27 5.03 -27.26
CA GLY A 490 -21.24 3.75 -26.52
C GLY A 490 -21.09 3.90 -25.01
N ALA A 491 -20.87 5.13 -24.48
CA ALA A 491 -20.52 5.37 -23.09
C ALA A 491 -21.55 4.78 -22.10
N THR A 492 -22.84 5.00 -22.34
CA THR A 492 -23.90 4.47 -21.46
C THR A 492 -23.88 2.94 -21.40
N ALA A 493 -23.83 2.26 -22.54
CA ALA A 493 -23.84 0.80 -22.58
C ALA A 493 -22.56 0.19 -21.95
N TRP A 494 -21.42 0.83 -22.20
CA TRP A 494 -20.16 0.39 -21.62
C TRP A 494 -20.14 0.54 -20.09
N LEU A 495 -20.51 1.73 -19.58
CA LEU A 495 -20.59 1.96 -18.13
C LEU A 495 -21.61 1.06 -17.44
N ASP A 496 -22.75 0.80 -18.11
CA ASP A 496 -23.76 -0.11 -17.54
C ASP A 496 -23.22 -1.55 -17.37
N ARG A 497 -22.29 -1.97 -18.23
CA ARG A 497 -21.58 -3.25 -18.09
C ARG A 497 -20.47 -3.21 -17.04
N MET A 498 -19.75 -2.08 -16.92
CA MET A 498 -18.62 -1.93 -16.01
C MET A 498 -19.02 -1.80 -14.54
N LEU A 499 -20.18 -1.23 -14.25
CA LEU A 499 -20.61 -0.82 -12.93
C LEU A 499 -21.79 -1.66 -12.43
N ALA A 500 -21.79 -2.00 -11.17
CA ALA A 500 -22.80 -2.88 -10.58
C ALA A 500 -24.14 -2.16 -10.25
N ASN A 501 -24.16 -0.82 -10.23
CA ASN A 501 -25.42 -0.06 -10.04
C ASN A 501 -25.99 0.39 -11.38
N ARG A 502 -27.31 0.67 -11.38
CA ARG A 502 -27.96 1.35 -12.51
C ARG A 502 -27.43 2.77 -12.63
N LEU A 503 -27.08 3.20 -13.84
CA LEU A 503 -26.59 4.55 -14.10
C LEU A 503 -27.62 5.63 -13.67
N PRO A 504 -27.17 6.79 -13.21
CA PRO A 504 -28.06 7.89 -12.84
C PRO A 504 -28.66 8.59 -14.06
N ASP A 505 -29.79 9.24 -13.88
CA ASP A 505 -30.38 10.16 -14.84
C ASP A 505 -29.52 11.43 -14.97
N VAL A 506 -29.69 12.20 -16.05
CA VAL A 506 -29.03 13.48 -16.28
C VAL A 506 -29.24 14.43 -15.10
N GLY A 507 -28.17 15.03 -14.61
CA GLY A 507 -28.18 15.89 -13.42
C GLY A 507 -28.26 15.15 -12.09
N ARG A 508 -28.04 13.83 -12.10
CA ARG A 508 -28.02 13.00 -10.87
C ARG A 508 -26.68 12.26 -10.74
N LEU A 509 -26.41 11.83 -9.52
CA LEU A 509 -25.27 10.96 -9.23
C LEU A 509 -25.67 9.77 -8.35
N LYS A 510 -24.88 8.69 -8.43
CA LYS A 510 -25.03 7.48 -7.61
C LYS A 510 -23.66 6.92 -7.25
N LEU A 511 -23.58 6.25 -6.12
CA LEU A 511 -22.46 5.38 -5.83
C LEU A 511 -22.65 4.05 -6.58
N ALA A 512 -21.62 3.60 -7.27
CA ALA A 512 -21.65 2.39 -8.07
C ALA A 512 -20.39 1.57 -7.86
N PRO A 513 -20.48 0.43 -7.17
CA PRO A 513 -19.36 -0.51 -7.08
C PRO A 513 -18.95 -1.00 -8.48
N MET A 514 -17.65 -1.13 -8.69
CA MET A 514 -17.03 -1.78 -9.83
C MET A 514 -16.42 -3.11 -9.35
N LEU A 515 -16.64 -4.19 -10.08
CA LEU A 515 -16.28 -5.53 -9.66
C LEU A 515 -15.33 -6.22 -10.65
N ALA A 516 -14.46 -7.09 -10.14
CA ALA A 516 -13.72 -8.06 -10.92
C ALA A 516 -14.64 -9.25 -11.32
N PRO A 517 -14.26 -10.08 -12.31
CA PRO A 517 -14.98 -11.32 -12.65
C PRO A 517 -15.20 -12.25 -11.45
N SER A 518 -14.28 -12.25 -10.48
CA SER A 518 -14.38 -12.97 -9.20
C SER A 518 -15.49 -12.45 -8.26
N GLY A 519 -16.16 -11.35 -8.58
CA GLY A 519 -17.16 -10.70 -7.74
C GLY A 519 -16.57 -9.82 -6.63
N LYS A 520 -15.24 -9.73 -6.53
CA LYS A 520 -14.54 -8.84 -5.59
C LYS A 520 -14.53 -7.41 -6.08
N LEU A 521 -14.28 -6.47 -5.17
CA LEU A 521 -14.27 -5.04 -5.46
C LEU A 521 -13.08 -4.63 -6.35
N MET A 522 -13.35 -3.77 -7.32
CA MET A 522 -12.37 -3.08 -8.16
C MET A 522 -12.43 -1.55 -8.02
N GLY A 523 -13.46 -1.03 -7.38
CA GLY A 523 -13.65 0.38 -7.10
C GLY A 523 -15.01 0.66 -6.45
N ASP A 524 -15.10 1.79 -5.80
CA ASP A 524 -16.29 2.32 -5.10
C ASP A 524 -16.71 3.68 -5.68
N LEU A 525 -16.78 3.77 -6.99
CA LEU A 525 -16.93 5.01 -7.73
C LEU A 525 -18.28 5.70 -7.50
N SER A 526 -18.26 7.03 -7.39
CA SER A 526 -19.45 7.83 -7.62
C SER A 526 -19.56 8.19 -9.10
N VAL A 527 -20.76 8.06 -9.66
CA VAL A 527 -21.06 8.26 -11.09
C VAL A 527 -22.06 9.38 -11.25
N THR A 528 -21.71 10.43 -11.99
CA THR A 528 -22.57 11.57 -12.31
C THR A 528 -22.90 11.58 -13.80
N CYS A 529 -24.18 11.65 -14.17
CA CYS A 529 -24.60 11.85 -15.56
C CYS A 529 -24.71 13.35 -15.83
N LEU A 530 -23.78 13.91 -16.59
CA LEU A 530 -23.75 15.34 -16.93
C LEU A 530 -24.66 15.67 -18.14
N ALA A 531 -24.74 14.75 -19.10
CA ALA A 531 -25.57 14.82 -20.30
C ALA A 531 -25.76 13.40 -20.87
N PRO A 532 -26.65 13.18 -21.84
CA PRO A 532 -26.73 11.88 -22.49
C PRO A 532 -25.38 11.43 -23.04
N ASN A 533 -24.97 10.22 -22.69
CA ASN A 533 -23.67 9.64 -23.04
C ASN A 533 -22.43 10.43 -22.56
N ARG A 534 -22.55 11.21 -21.49
CA ARG A 534 -21.46 11.93 -20.88
C ARG A 534 -21.53 11.82 -19.35
N TYR A 535 -20.54 11.19 -18.76
CA TYR A 535 -20.50 10.84 -17.34
C TYR A 535 -19.18 11.26 -16.70
N TRP A 536 -19.26 11.70 -15.44
CA TRP A 536 -18.10 11.80 -14.57
C TRP A 536 -18.08 10.67 -13.57
N LEU A 537 -16.89 10.07 -13.40
CA LEU A 537 -16.59 9.09 -12.37
C LEU A 537 -15.65 9.74 -11.36
N VAL A 538 -15.92 9.56 -10.08
CA VAL A 538 -15.04 10.06 -9.00
C VAL A 538 -14.70 8.90 -8.07
N GLY A 539 -13.43 8.79 -7.72
CA GLY A 539 -12.88 7.78 -6.80
C GLY A 539 -11.62 8.27 -6.10
N SER A 540 -10.90 7.38 -5.46
CA SER A 540 -9.66 7.72 -4.74
C SER A 540 -8.53 8.10 -5.69
N TYR A 541 -7.83 9.20 -5.40
CA TYR A 541 -6.82 9.81 -6.28
C TYR A 541 -5.62 8.89 -6.55
N TYR A 542 -5.17 8.14 -5.56
CA TYR A 542 -4.03 7.21 -5.71
C TYR A 542 -4.35 5.96 -6.56
N LEU A 543 -5.63 5.73 -6.89
CA LEU A 543 -6.06 4.63 -7.76
C LEU A 543 -6.11 5.01 -9.25
N GLN A 544 -5.57 6.16 -9.67
CA GLN A 544 -5.69 6.62 -11.05
C GLN A 544 -5.18 5.60 -12.05
N GLU A 545 -3.96 5.11 -11.91
CA GLU A 545 -3.40 4.12 -12.83
C GLU A 545 -4.09 2.75 -12.73
N TRP A 546 -4.55 2.37 -11.53
CA TRP A 546 -5.36 1.18 -11.29
C TRP A 546 -6.69 1.24 -12.06
N HIS A 547 -7.46 2.32 -11.89
CA HIS A 547 -8.74 2.50 -12.59
C HIS A 547 -8.54 2.62 -14.10
N LEU A 548 -7.56 3.39 -14.57
CA LEU A 548 -7.30 3.57 -16.00
C LEU A 548 -6.85 2.28 -16.67
N ARG A 549 -6.05 1.46 -15.99
CA ARG A 549 -5.66 0.14 -16.47
C ARG A 549 -6.90 -0.73 -16.68
N TRP A 550 -7.78 -0.83 -15.68
CA TRP A 550 -9.02 -1.58 -15.75
C TRP A 550 -9.97 -1.05 -16.84
N PHE A 551 -10.14 0.24 -16.94
CA PHE A 551 -10.97 0.85 -17.97
C PHE A 551 -10.46 0.56 -19.38
N ARG A 552 -9.16 0.72 -19.62
CA ARG A 552 -8.54 0.48 -20.93
C ARG A 552 -8.63 -0.98 -21.36
N GLU A 553 -8.50 -1.90 -20.46
CA GLU A 553 -8.64 -3.34 -20.72
C GLU A 553 -10.03 -3.70 -21.25
N HIS A 554 -11.06 -3.01 -20.77
CA HIS A 554 -12.45 -3.24 -21.15
C HIS A 554 -13.01 -2.24 -22.16
N LEU A 555 -12.17 -1.35 -22.69
CA LEU A 555 -12.60 -0.31 -23.60
C LEU A 555 -12.91 -0.91 -24.97
N PRO A 556 -14.10 -0.64 -25.58
CA PRO A 556 -14.39 -1.08 -26.93
C PRO A 556 -13.52 -0.35 -27.95
N ALA A 557 -13.33 -0.95 -29.12
CA ALA A 557 -12.50 -0.39 -30.20
C ALA A 557 -12.94 0.99 -30.68
N ALA A 558 -14.22 1.36 -30.49
CA ALA A 558 -14.75 2.67 -30.87
C ALA A 558 -16.00 3.03 -30.05
N GLY A 559 -16.37 4.30 -30.07
CA GLY A 559 -17.63 4.80 -29.49
C GLY A 559 -17.56 5.17 -28.00
N VAL A 560 -16.45 4.91 -27.32
CA VAL A 560 -16.23 5.33 -25.92
C VAL A 560 -14.89 6.04 -25.82
N HIS A 561 -14.90 7.18 -25.16
CA HIS A 561 -13.71 7.96 -24.84
C HIS A 561 -13.63 8.16 -23.33
N ILE A 562 -12.41 7.98 -22.77
CA ILE A 562 -12.12 8.20 -21.36
C ILE A 562 -11.01 9.23 -21.25
N GLU A 563 -11.23 10.23 -20.42
CA GLU A 563 -10.25 11.26 -20.10
C GLU A 563 -10.02 11.31 -18.59
N ASN A 564 -8.74 11.33 -18.17
CA ASN A 564 -8.36 11.54 -16.78
C ASN A 564 -8.36 13.05 -16.50
N LEU A 565 -9.27 13.51 -15.69
CA LEU A 565 -9.45 14.91 -15.31
C LEU A 565 -8.87 15.24 -13.93
N SER A 566 -8.23 14.29 -13.25
CA SER A 566 -7.86 14.40 -11.83
C SER A 566 -6.98 15.61 -11.49
N GLU A 567 -6.15 16.06 -12.43
CA GLU A 567 -5.28 17.24 -12.25
C GLU A 567 -5.77 18.47 -13.01
N SER A 568 -6.70 18.31 -13.93
CA SER A 568 -7.27 19.42 -14.73
C SER A 568 -8.56 20.00 -14.15
N TRP A 569 -9.24 19.24 -13.27
CA TRP A 569 -10.44 19.67 -12.54
C TRP A 569 -10.25 19.44 -11.05
N LEU A 570 -10.26 20.53 -10.30
CA LEU A 570 -10.04 20.55 -8.84
C LEU A 570 -11.22 21.22 -8.16
N GLY A 571 -11.32 21.10 -6.85
CA GLY A 571 -12.44 21.71 -6.14
C GLY A 571 -12.40 21.57 -4.65
N PHE A 572 -13.54 21.87 -4.04
CA PHE A 572 -13.72 21.82 -2.59
C PHE A 572 -15.02 21.11 -2.21
N SER A 573 -15.02 20.46 -1.06
CA SER A 573 -16.21 20.01 -0.37
C SER A 573 -16.59 21.06 0.69
N LEU A 574 -17.74 21.68 0.54
CA LEU A 574 -18.33 22.62 1.48
C LEU A 574 -19.41 21.90 2.27
N SER A 575 -19.17 21.61 3.54
CA SER A 575 -20.04 20.75 4.36
C SER A 575 -20.38 21.41 5.69
N GLY A 576 -21.63 21.29 6.13
CA GLY A 576 -22.13 21.80 7.40
C GLY A 576 -23.49 22.47 7.26
N PRO A 577 -24.19 22.80 8.38
CA PRO A 577 -25.53 23.37 8.36
C PRO A 577 -25.64 24.72 7.63
N ARG A 578 -24.54 25.49 7.53
CA ARG A 578 -24.50 26.79 6.85
C ARG A 578 -24.01 26.69 5.39
N SER A 579 -23.70 25.49 4.90
CA SER A 579 -23.14 25.29 3.56
C SER A 579 -24.04 25.83 2.45
N ARG A 580 -25.37 25.64 2.56
CA ARG A 580 -26.35 26.21 1.60
C ARG A 580 -26.39 27.73 1.65
N ASP A 581 -26.35 28.34 2.83
CA ASP A 581 -26.37 29.80 2.99
C ASP A 581 -25.16 30.46 2.35
N ILE A 582 -23.99 29.82 2.48
CA ILE A 582 -22.75 30.30 1.86
C ILE A 582 -22.83 30.17 0.35
N LEU A 583 -23.21 29.01 -0.17
CA LEU A 583 -23.31 28.77 -1.62
C LEU A 583 -24.37 29.68 -2.28
N ALA A 584 -25.49 29.91 -1.59
CA ALA A 584 -26.56 30.81 -2.09
C ALA A 584 -26.11 32.27 -2.25
N ARG A 585 -25.09 32.70 -1.54
CA ARG A 585 -24.50 34.05 -1.72
C ARG A 585 -23.56 34.15 -2.91
N LEU A 586 -23.09 33.00 -3.40
CA LEU A 586 -22.13 32.90 -4.50
C LEU A 586 -22.78 32.56 -5.83
N THR A 587 -24.06 32.19 -5.86
CA THR A 587 -24.79 31.86 -7.09
C THR A 587 -26.14 32.56 -7.16
N ARG A 588 -26.59 32.85 -8.38
CA ARG A 588 -27.97 33.33 -8.64
C ARG A 588 -28.93 32.17 -8.92
N ALA A 589 -28.39 30.96 -9.09
CA ALA A 589 -29.21 29.79 -9.35
C ALA A 589 -29.99 29.38 -8.11
N ASP A 590 -31.20 28.85 -8.30
CA ASP A 590 -31.93 28.19 -7.20
C ASP A 590 -31.20 26.88 -6.82
N ILE A 591 -30.75 26.82 -5.57
CA ILE A 591 -30.11 25.66 -4.95
C ILE A 591 -30.91 25.12 -3.79
N SER A 592 -32.21 25.41 -3.78
CA SER A 592 -33.16 24.83 -2.82
C SER A 592 -33.15 23.30 -2.88
N HIS A 593 -33.76 22.67 -1.89
CA HIS A 593 -33.88 21.18 -1.87
C HIS A 593 -34.56 20.64 -3.13
N VAL A 594 -35.48 21.40 -3.74
CA VAL A 594 -36.20 20.99 -4.95
C VAL A 594 -35.32 21.12 -6.19
N ALA A 595 -34.63 22.26 -6.32
CA ALA A 595 -33.82 22.57 -7.50
C ALA A 595 -32.48 21.82 -7.55
N LEU A 596 -31.90 21.53 -6.39
CA LEU A 596 -30.69 20.72 -6.26
C LEU A 596 -30.91 19.70 -5.12
N PRO A 597 -31.63 18.61 -5.35
CA PRO A 597 -31.91 17.59 -4.34
C PRO A 597 -30.67 16.81 -3.97
N PHE A 598 -30.72 16.08 -2.84
CA PHE A 598 -29.64 15.15 -2.45
C PHE A 598 -29.29 14.21 -3.60
N MET A 599 -28.01 14.01 -3.89
CA MET A 599 -27.49 13.29 -5.06
C MET A 599 -27.87 13.98 -6.40
N GLY A 600 -28.13 15.30 -6.39
CA GLY A 600 -28.27 16.13 -7.57
C GLY A 600 -26.93 16.75 -7.98
N CYS A 601 -26.80 17.06 -9.28
CA CYS A 601 -25.64 17.70 -9.85
C CYS A 601 -26.05 18.72 -10.91
N ARG A 602 -25.44 19.91 -10.88
CA ARG A 602 -25.70 20.98 -11.86
C ARG A 602 -24.41 21.77 -12.16
N ALA A 603 -24.32 22.25 -13.40
CA ALA A 603 -23.38 23.32 -13.74
C ALA A 603 -23.96 24.66 -13.29
N LEU A 604 -23.22 25.41 -12.50
CA LEU A 604 -23.61 26.68 -11.87
C LEU A 604 -22.46 27.68 -11.93
N ASP A 605 -22.79 28.96 -11.98
CA ASP A 605 -21.85 30.01 -11.66
C ASP A 605 -21.71 30.09 -10.12
N VAL A 606 -20.47 29.99 -9.61
CA VAL A 606 -20.14 30.10 -8.18
C VAL A 606 -19.08 31.18 -8.03
N GLY A 607 -19.46 32.35 -7.50
CA GLY A 607 -18.61 33.52 -7.49
C GLY A 607 -18.12 33.86 -8.92
N PRO A 608 -16.78 33.96 -9.12
CA PRO A 608 -16.22 34.28 -10.45
C PRO A 608 -16.01 33.07 -11.34
N THR A 609 -16.47 31.86 -10.94
CA THR A 609 -16.16 30.59 -11.62
C THR A 609 -17.39 29.89 -12.15
N GLN A 610 -17.21 29.07 -13.20
CA GLN A 610 -18.21 28.09 -13.62
C GLN A 610 -17.88 26.72 -13.04
N ALA A 611 -18.74 26.22 -12.18
CA ALA A 611 -18.51 25.01 -11.40
C ALA A 611 -19.52 23.90 -11.77
N ILE A 612 -19.06 22.66 -11.64
CA ILE A 612 -19.94 21.51 -11.49
C ILE A 612 -20.19 21.35 -9.99
N VAL A 613 -21.44 21.50 -9.57
CA VAL A 613 -21.83 21.41 -8.16
C VAL A 613 -22.66 20.16 -7.95
N ALA A 614 -22.16 19.25 -7.14
CA ALA A 614 -22.83 18.01 -6.74
C ALA A 614 -23.23 18.11 -5.26
N ARG A 615 -24.49 17.74 -4.94
CA ARG A 615 -24.97 17.75 -3.57
C ARG A 615 -24.78 16.39 -2.92
N LEU A 616 -23.66 16.24 -2.22
CA LEU A 616 -23.32 15.09 -1.39
C LEU A 616 -22.27 15.51 -0.37
N SER A 617 -22.00 14.64 0.60
CA SER A 617 -20.97 14.87 1.62
C SER A 617 -20.55 13.56 2.28
N LEU A 618 -19.26 13.39 2.52
CA LEU A 618 -18.70 12.29 3.29
C LEU A 618 -18.75 12.58 4.80
N THR A 619 -19.02 13.81 5.21
CA THR A 619 -19.05 14.21 6.63
C THR A 619 -20.36 13.86 7.35
N GLY A 620 -21.39 13.53 6.61
CA GLY A 620 -22.75 13.30 7.14
C GLY A 620 -23.57 14.57 7.36
N GLU A 621 -23.00 15.75 7.05
CA GLU A 621 -23.72 17.02 7.03
C GLU A 621 -24.31 17.32 5.64
N LEU A 622 -25.21 18.33 5.56
CA LEU A 622 -25.52 18.97 4.28
C LEU A 622 -24.20 19.42 3.64
N GLY A 623 -23.98 19.06 2.38
CA GLY A 623 -22.74 19.38 1.71
C GLY A 623 -22.85 19.48 0.19
N TYR A 624 -21.86 20.15 -0.37
CA TYR A 624 -21.69 20.35 -1.79
C TYR A 624 -20.25 20.12 -2.20
N GLU A 625 -20.03 19.29 -3.20
CA GLU A 625 -18.75 19.22 -3.91
C GLU A 625 -18.80 20.21 -5.07
N ILE A 626 -17.89 21.18 -5.05
CA ILE A 626 -17.82 22.26 -6.03
C ILE A 626 -16.53 22.09 -6.82
N THR A 627 -16.63 21.69 -8.08
CA THR A 627 -15.48 21.33 -8.92
C THR A 627 -15.40 22.30 -10.10
N VAL A 628 -14.20 22.83 -10.35
CA VAL A 628 -13.89 23.81 -11.39
C VAL A 628 -12.65 23.38 -12.18
N PRO A 629 -12.40 23.92 -13.39
CA PRO A 629 -11.09 23.80 -14.02
C PRO A 629 -9.98 24.24 -13.06
N ALA A 630 -8.85 23.52 -13.03
CA ALA A 630 -7.77 23.74 -12.06
C ALA A 630 -7.30 25.20 -12.01
N VAL A 631 -7.23 25.87 -13.16
CA VAL A 631 -6.84 27.29 -13.26
C VAL A 631 -7.78 28.24 -12.50
N GLN A 632 -9.01 27.82 -12.20
CA GLN A 632 -10.01 28.61 -11.47
C GLN A 632 -10.09 28.26 -9.97
N GLN A 633 -9.41 27.20 -9.54
CA GLN A 633 -9.50 26.68 -8.16
C GLN A 633 -9.10 27.74 -7.11
N ARG A 634 -8.07 28.54 -7.40
CA ARG A 634 -7.64 29.63 -6.51
C ARG A 634 -8.70 30.73 -6.36
N ALA A 635 -9.39 31.09 -7.45
CA ALA A 635 -10.46 32.09 -7.41
C ALA A 635 -11.69 31.57 -6.66
N LEU A 636 -12.02 30.28 -6.82
CA LEU A 636 -13.07 29.61 -6.07
C LEU A 636 -12.76 29.59 -4.56
N TRP A 637 -11.52 29.24 -4.19
CA TRP A 637 -11.05 29.28 -2.80
C TRP A 637 -11.29 30.66 -2.18
N ALA A 638 -10.80 31.71 -2.82
CA ALA A 638 -10.92 33.08 -2.32
C ALA A 638 -12.38 33.49 -2.12
N ALA A 639 -13.25 33.21 -3.09
CA ALA A 639 -14.66 33.51 -3.02
C ALA A 639 -15.39 32.77 -1.90
N LEU A 640 -15.07 31.48 -1.70
CA LEU A 640 -15.66 30.67 -0.63
C LEU A 640 -15.22 31.16 0.75
N ILE A 641 -13.94 31.45 0.96
CA ILE A 641 -13.42 31.95 2.24
C ILE A 641 -14.01 33.33 2.55
N GLU A 642 -13.92 34.30 1.64
CA GLU A 642 -14.44 35.65 1.84
C GLU A 642 -15.94 35.67 2.17
N THR A 643 -16.72 34.86 1.49
CA THR A 643 -18.18 34.79 1.69
C THR A 643 -18.55 33.99 2.93
N GLY A 644 -17.78 32.93 3.23
CA GLY A 644 -18.11 31.97 4.26
C GLY A 644 -17.62 32.32 5.65
N GLU A 645 -16.47 32.99 5.78
CA GLU A 645 -15.89 33.38 7.08
C GLU A 645 -16.89 34.14 7.99
N PRO A 646 -17.63 35.13 7.50
CA PRO A 646 -18.66 35.81 8.32
C PRO A 646 -19.83 34.90 8.73
N LEU A 647 -19.96 33.74 8.11
CA LEU A 647 -20.95 32.69 8.44
C LEU A 647 -20.38 31.56 9.27
N GLY A 648 -19.13 31.66 9.69
CA GLY A 648 -18.41 30.66 10.49
C GLY A 648 -17.76 29.56 9.69
N LEU A 649 -17.53 29.75 8.39
CA LEU A 649 -16.73 28.81 7.58
C LEU A 649 -15.29 28.80 8.07
N ALA A 650 -14.72 27.60 8.19
CA ALA A 650 -13.27 27.44 8.30
C ALA A 650 -12.78 26.32 7.36
N PRO A 651 -11.53 26.40 6.88
CA PRO A 651 -10.92 25.29 6.21
C PRO A 651 -10.71 24.12 7.16
N ILE A 652 -10.79 22.91 6.67
CA ILE A 652 -10.58 21.67 7.40
C ILE A 652 -9.68 20.73 6.59
N GLY A 653 -8.99 19.83 7.28
CA GLY A 653 -8.12 18.85 6.66
C GLY A 653 -8.71 17.43 6.62
N THR A 654 -7.94 16.51 6.03
CA THR A 654 -8.32 15.09 5.86
C THR A 654 -8.49 14.40 7.21
N SER A 655 -7.74 14.77 8.26
CA SER A 655 -7.89 14.19 9.61
C SER A 655 -9.25 14.48 10.23
N ALA A 656 -9.78 15.69 10.02
CA ALA A 656 -11.15 16.01 10.45
C ALA A 656 -12.19 15.25 9.62
N GLN A 657 -11.96 15.06 8.33
CA GLN A 657 -12.83 14.23 7.48
C GLN A 657 -12.88 12.78 7.97
N ASP A 658 -11.74 12.21 8.39
CA ASP A 658 -11.70 10.84 8.94
C ASP A 658 -12.49 10.70 10.22
N SER A 659 -12.38 11.65 11.14
CA SER A 659 -13.24 11.70 12.32
C SER A 659 -14.73 11.75 11.94
N LEU A 660 -15.11 12.65 11.04
CA LEU A 660 -16.50 12.86 10.60
C LEU A 660 -17.09 11.66 9.85
N ARG A 661 -16.31 10.98 8.97
CA ARG A 661 -16.78 9.82 8.20
C ARG A 661 -17.00 8.61 9.11
N LEU A 662 -16.12 8.40 10.11
CA LEU A 662 -16.26 7.31 11.08
C LEU A 662 -17.49 7.49 11.97
N GLU A 663 -17.83 8.71 12.37
CA GLU A 663 -19.08 8.99 13.08
C GLU A 663 -20.33 8.60 12.26
N LYS A 664 -20.19 8.46 10.94
CA LYS A 664 -21.21 7.98 10.01
C LYS A 664 -21.07 6.51 9.63
N GLY A 665 -19.97 5.86 10.05
CA GLY A 665 -19.66 4.50 9.64
C GLY A 665 -19.40 4.37 8.12
N TYR A 666 -18.83 5.41 7.48
CA TYR A 666 -18.50 5.38 6.06
C TYR A 666 -17.09 4.82 5.86
N GLY A 667 -17.01 3.72 5.11
CA GLY A 667 -15.76 3.13 4.67
C GLY A 667 -15.14 3.87 3.48
N VAL A 668 -13.83 3.67 3.30
CA VAL A 668 -13.06 4.20 2.18
C VAL A 668 -12.18 3.12 1.57
N TRP A 669 -11.70 3.32 0.34
CA TRP A 669 -10.82 2.38 -0.34
C TRP A 669 -9.47 2.25 0.40
N SER A 670 -8.82 1.08 0.26
CA SER A 670 -7.59 0.63 0.94
C SER A 670 -7.70 0.42 2.44
N LEU A 671 -8.81 0.76 3.06
CA LEU A 671 -9.09 0.48 4.47
C LEU A 671 -10.23 -0.55 4.57
N GLU A 672 -11.45 -0.12 4.33
CA GLU A 672 -12.64 -0.99 4.37
C GLU A 672 -12.94 -1.66 3.03
N PHE A 673 -12.49 -1.06 1.92
CA PHE A 673 -12.74 -1.56 0.57
C PHE A 673 -11.41 -1.88 -0.12
N SER A 674 -11.29 -3.08 -0.64
CA SER A 674 -10.11 -3.52 -1.39
C SER A 674 -10.45 -4.67 -2.34
N GLN A 675 -9.51 -5.03 -3.17
CA GLN A 675 -9.64 -6.17 -4.09
C GLN A 675 -9.72 -7.54 -3.38
N ALA A 676 -9.53 -7.60 -2.07
CA ALA A 676 -9.70 -8.82 -1.29
C ALA A 676 -11.17 -9.09 -0.92
N TYR A 677 -12.02 -8.06 -0.92
CA TYR A 677 -13.35 -8.13 -0.36
C TYR A 677 -14.45 -8.16 -1.41
N THR A 678 -15.58 -8.79 -1.04
CA THR A 678 -16.81 -8.76 -1.83
C THR A 678 -17.74 -7.64 -1.34
N PRO A 679 -18.70 -7.17 -2.16
CA PRO A 679 -19.70 -6.22 -1.73
C PRO A 679 -20.52 -6.69 -0.50
N ALA A 680 -20.79 -7.99 -0.39
CA ALA A 680 -21.53 -8.57 0.73
C ALA A 680 -20.76 -8.45 2.06
N MET A 681 -19.43 -8.56 2.05
CA MET A 681 -18.59 -8.36 3.24
C MET A 681 -18.61 -6.92 3.72
N THR A 682 -18.63 -5.96 2.79
CA THR A 682 -18.40 -4.53 3.06
C THR A 682 -19.69 -3.72 3.18
N GLY A 683 -20.85 -4.34 2.94
CA GLY A 683 -22.15 -3.65 2.87
C GLY A 683 -22.35 -2.77 1.64
N LEU A 684 -21.45 -2.86 0.64
CA LEU A 684 -21.62 -2.17 -0.65
C LEU A 684 -22.64 -2.86 -1.56
N ASP A 685 -23.09 -4.06 -1.24
CA ASP A 685 -24.14 -4.78 -1.96
C ASP A 685 -25.49 -4.02 -2.01
N ARG A 686 -25.75 -3.14 -1.03
CA ARG A 686 -26.89 -2.21 -1.03
C ARG A 686 -26.87 -1.19 -2.19
N PHE A 687 -25.72 -0.98 -2.81
CA PHE A 687 -25.54 -0.11 -3.97
C PHE A 687 -25.50 -0.88 -5.29
N ILE A 688 -25.76 -2.19 -5.28
CA ILE A 688 -25.87 -3.01 -6.48
C ILE A 688 -27.33 -3.09 -6.90
N ASP A 689 -27.61 -2.78 -8.16
CA ASP A 689 -28.94 -3.05 -8.74
C ASP A 689 -28.98 -4.47 -9.31
N TRP A 690 -29.42 -5.40 -8.50
CA TRP A 690 -29.52 -6.81 -8.87
C TRP A 690 -30.53 -7.11 -9.97
N ASN A 691 -31.43 -6.16 -10.28
CA ASN A 691 -32.47 -6.27 -11.30
C ASN A 691 -32.07 -5.64 -12.66
N LYS A 692 -30.89 -5.02 -12.73
CA LYS A 692 -30.34 -4.58 -14.03
C LYS A 692 -29.82 -5.80 -14.83
N GLY A 693 -29.48 -5.59 -16.09
CA GLY A 693 -28.87 -6.61 -16.93
C GLY A 693 -27.52 -7.11 -16.41
N ASP A 694 -26.77 -7.77 -17.25
CA ASP A 694 -25.45 -8.30 -16.90
C ASP A 694 -24.42 -7.18 -16.68
N PHE A 695 -23.51 -7.41 -15.72
CA PHE A 695 -22.33 -6.59 -15.45
C PHE A 695 -21.17 -7.46 -14.99
N ILE A 696 -19.95 -6.95 -15.07
CA ILE A 696 -18.76 -7.70 -14.71
C ILE A 696 -18.84 -8.15 -13.24
N GLY A 697 -18.62 -9.44 -12.99
CA GLY A 697 -18.61 -10.03 -11.65
C GLY A 697 -19.99 -10.35 -11.07
N ARG A 698 -21.11 -10.10 -11.77
CA ARG A 698 -22.48 -10.28 -11.26
C ARG A 698 -22.73 -11.68 -10.68
N ALA A 699 -22.40 -12.72 -11.42
CA ALA A 699 -22.67 -14.09 -10.98
C ALA A 699 -21.93 -14.47 -9.70
N ALA A 700 -20.63 -14.14 -9.63
CA ALA A 700 -19.80 -14.41 -8.47
C ALA A 700 -20.22 -13.58 -7.24
N ALA A 701 -20.53 -12.29 -7.42
CA ALA A 701 -21.00 -11.44 -6.34
C ALA A 701 -22.39 -11.87 -5.80
N LEU A 702 -23.28 -12.36 -6.67
CA LEU A 702 -24.57 -12.91 -6.26
C LEU A 702 -24.39 -14.18 -5.42
N ALA A 703 -23.52 -15.09 -5.85
CA ALA A 703 -23.19 -16.30 -5.10
C ALA A 703 -22.57 -15.97 -3.73
N ALA A 704 -21.66 -15.00 -3.66
CA ALA A 704 -21.08 -14.54 -2.40
C ALA A 704 -22.11 -13.94 -1.44
N ARG A 705 -23.10 -13.23 -1.97
CA ARG A 705 -24.23 -12.68 -1.18
C ARG A 705 -25.12 -13.78 -0.61
N GLU A 706 -25.43 -14.80 -1.41
CA GLU A 706 -26.32 -15.91 -1.02
C GLU A 706 -25.66 -16.85 0.01
N SER A 707 -24.33 -17.01 -0.05
CA SER A 707 -23.59 -17.87 0.87
C SER A 707 -23.36 -17.25 2.26
N LEU A 708 -23.63 -15.99 2.45
CA LEU A 708 -23.27 -15.16 3.61
C LEU A 708 -21.74 -15.15 3.87
N PRO A 709 -21.13 -13.99 4.02
CA PRO A 709 -19.70 -13.93 4.29
C PRO A 709 -19.36 -14.42 5.69
N GLU A 710 -18.18 -14.99 5.88
CA GLU A 710 -17.68 -15.38 7.21
C GLU A 710 -17.52 -14.17 8.12
N GLN A 711 -17.05 -13.06 7.58
CA GLN A 711 -16.87 -11.80 8.28
C GLN A 711 -17.59 -10.65 7.58
N THR A 712 -18.09 -9.71 8.35
CA THR A 712 -18.83 -8.54 7.87
C THR A 712 -18.25 -7.27 8.48
N LEU A 713 -18.16 -6.22 7.69
CA LEU A 713 -17.71 -4.90 8.12
C LEU A 713 -18.70 -4.30 9.13
N CYS A 714 -18.19 -3.90 10.28
CA CYS A 714 -18.97 -3.35 11.39
C CYS A 714 -18.32 -2.06 11.92
N LEU A 715 -19.14 -1.23 12.54
CA LEU A 715 -18.68 -0.07 13.30
C LEU A 715 -18.56 -0.45 14.78
N LEU A 716 -17.48 -0.05 15.43
CA LEU A 716 -17.19 -0.28 16.83
C LEU A 716 -16.97 1.03 17.58
N ALA A 717 -17.35 1.07 18.84
CA ALA A 717 -16.90 2.07 19.80
C ALA A 717 -15.95 1.40 20.80
N ILE A 718 -14.80 2.05 21.05
CA ILE A 718 -13.70 1.51 21.88
C ILE A 718 -13.51 2.41 23.08
N GLU A 719 -13.31 1.83 24.28
CA GLU A 719 -12.99 2.57 25.50
C GLU A 719 -11.50 2.92 25.53
N ALA A 720 -11.10 3.88 24.67
CA ALA A 720 -9.74 4.37 24.54
C ALA A 720 -9.67 5.87 24.82
N PHE A 721 -8.73 6.29 25.69
CA PHE A 721 -8.65 7.66 26.18
C PHE A 721 -7.45 8.43 25.64
N ASP A 722 -6.37 7.74 25.27
CA ASP A 722 -5.06 8.30 24.94
C ASP A 722 -4.57 7.94 23.52
N ALA A 723 -5.16 6.91 22.92
CA ALA A 723 -4.80 6.42 21.60
C ALA A 723 -6.04 5.96 20.84
N ASP A 724 -5.93 5.80 19.54
CA ASP A 724 -6.94 5.23 18.66
C ASP A 724 -6.30 4.09 17.84
N VAL A 725 -7.11 3.18 17.30
CA VAL A 725 -6.63 2.11 16.43
C VAL A 725 -6.26 2.65 15.06
N THR A 726 -5.35 1.98 14.37
CA THR A 726 -4.82 2.38 13.05
C THR A 726 -5.24 1.44 11.93
N GLY A 727 -5.31 0.14 12.21
CA GLY A 727 -5.69 -0.92 11.29
C GLY A 727 -4.99 -2.23 11.62
N PHE A 728 -5.64 -3.34 11.30
CA PHE A 728 -5.22 -4.72 11.53
C PHE A 728 -5.13 -5.17 13.00
N GLU A 729 -5.43 -4.33 13.96
CA GLU A 729 -5.50 -4.74 15.37
C GLU A 729 -6.59 -5.81 15.55
N PRO A 730 -6.32 -6.87 16.33
CA PRO A 730 -7.27 -7.96 16.53
C PRO A 730 -8.46 -7.55 17.39
N ILE A 731 -9.63 -8.09 17.03
CA ILE A 731 -10.86 -7.98 17.79
C ILE A 731 -11.08 -9.33 18.50
N TRP A 732 -11.33 -9.28 19.81
CA TRP A 732 -11.43 -10.45 20.67
C TRP A 732 -12.81 -10.60 21.30
N LEU A 733 -13.23 -11.86 21.44
CA LEU A 733 -14.30 -12.29 22.33
C LEU A 733 -13.70 -13.26 23.36
N GLY A 734 -13.38 -12.76 24.55
CA GLY A 734 -12.53 -13.48 25.48
C GLY A 734 -11.16 -13.79 24.89
N GLU A 735 -10.79 -15.07 24.82
CA GLU A 735 -9.51 -15.50 24.22
C GLU A 735 -9.61 -15.86 22.72
N LYS A 736 -10.79 -15.75 22.14
CA LYS A 736 -11.00 -16.05 20.72
C LYS A 736 -10.91 -14.77 19.88
N LYS A 737 -9.99 -14.74 18.91
CA LYS A 737 -9.98 -13.73 17.86
C LYS A 737 -11.20 -13.90 16.97
N VAL A 738 -12.00 -12.85 16.80
CA VAL A 738 -13.27 -12.86 16.04
C VAL A 738 -13.28 -11.83 14.92
N GLY A 739 -12.17 -11.14 14.69
CA GLY A 739 -12.08 -10.15 13.65
C GLY A 739 -10.84 -9.29 13.75
N PHE A 740 -10.80 -8.25 12.96
CA PHE A 740 -9.72 -7.25 12.94
C PHE A 740 -10.25 -5.88 12.53
N VAL A 741 -9.57 -4.84 13.00
CA VAL A 741 -9.85 -3.44 12.65
C VAL A 741 -9.35 -3.12 11.25
N THR A 742 -10.06 -2.28 10.51
CA THR A 742 -9.62 -1.76 9.22
C THR A 742 -9.16 -0.30 9.31
N SER A 743 -9.85 0.51 10.10
CA SER A 743 -9.46 1.90 10.38
C SER A 743 -10.07 2.38 11.69
N GLY A 744 -9.48 3.43 12.26
CA GLY A 744 -10.03 4.09 13.44
C GLY A 744 -9.61 5.54 13.59
N ALA A 745 -10.39 6.28 14.34
CA ALA A 745 -10.09 7.64 14.78
C ALA A 745 -10.99 8.02 15.95
N TYR A 746 -10.62 9.11 16.62
CA TYR A 746 -11.49 9.71 17.62
C TYR A 746 -12.65 10.49 16.97
N GLY A 747 -13.89 10.08 17.25
CA GLY A 747 -15.08 10.81 16.85
C GLY A 747 -15.28 12.03 17.75
N HIS A 748 -14.73 13.15 17.34
CA HIS A 748 -14.66 14.36 18.18
C HIS A 748 -16.02 14.94 18.55
N HIS A 749 -17.03 14.80 17.69
CA HIS A 749 -18.39 15.27 17.99
C HIS A 749 -19.11 14.32 18.95
N VAL A 750 -18.97 13.02 18.73
CA VAL A 750 -19.61 11.99 19.58
C VAL A 750 -18.78 11.62 20.81
N GLN A 751 -17.55 12.14 20.92
CA GLN A 751 -16.61 11.94 22.02
C GLN A 751 -16.32 10.46 22.34
N GLN A 752 -16.08 9.67 21.28
CA GLN A 752 -15.77 8.24 21.37
C GLN A 752 -14.64 7.89 20.42
N SER A 753 -13.77 6.98 20.82
CA SER A 753 -12.87 6.29 19.88
C SER A 753 -13.72 5.33 19.04
N LEU A 754 -13.67 5.48 17.72
CA LEU A 754 -14.46 4.69 16.78
C LEU A 754 -13.53 3.91 15.87
N ALA A 755 -13.98 2.73 15.46
CA ALA A 755 -13.29 1.91 14.47
C ALA A 755 -14.29 1.28 13.51
N LEU A 756 -13.86 1.08 12.27
CA LEU A 756 -14.45 0.09 11.37
C LEU A 756 -13.58 -1.18 11.42
N GLY A 757 -14.21 -2.34 11.26
CA GLY A 757 -13.50 -3.61 11.29
C GLY A 757 -14.38 -4.76 10.81
N PHE A 758 -13.73 -5.81 10.33
CA PHE A 758 -14.40 -7.06 10.00
C PHE A 758 -14.58 -7.93 11.26
N VAL A 759 -15.77 -8.40 11.48
CA VAL A 759 -16.14 -9.26 12.63
C VAL A 759 -16.88 -10.49 12.11
N ASP A 760 -16.71 -11.64 12.77
CA ASP A 760 -17.43 -12.87 12.45
C ASP A 760 -18.92 -12.58 12.33
N THR A 761 -19.52 -12.89 11.18
CA THR A 761 -20.87 -12.44 10.80
C THR A 761 -21.94 -12.85 11.83
N HIS A 762 -21.78 -14.00 12.48
CA HIS A 762 -22.72 -14.48 13.49
C HIS A 762 -22.78 -13.60 14.77
N LEU A 763 -21.79 -12.74 15.02
CA LEU A 763 -21.71 -11.83 16.16
C LEU A 763 -22.39 -10.48 15.88
N VAL A 764 -22.65 -10.14 14.63
CA VAL A 764 -23.16 -8.80 14.25
C VAL A 764 -24.47 -8.44 14.95
N HIS A 765 -25.35 -9.41 15.17
CA HIS A 765 -26.65 -9.22 15.79
C HIS A 765 -26.74 -9.71 17.24
N ALA A 766 -25.64 -10.17 17.81
CA ALA A 766 -25.58 -10.68 19.18
C ALA A 766 -24.58 -9.82 19.98
N PRO A 767 -25.09 -8.81 20.74
CA PRO A 767 -24.18 -7.98 21.56
C PRO A 767 -23.35 -8.85 22.50
N GLN A 768 -22.04 -8.77 22.33
CA GLN A 768 -21.05 -9.48 23.13
C GLN A 768 -20.02 -8.47 23.65
N PRO A 769 -19.44 -8.69 24.84
CA PRO A 769 -18.33 -7.88 25.32
C PRO A 769 -17.09 -8.20 24.46
N LEU A 770 -16.77 -7.31 23.53
CA LEU A 770 -15.59 -7.40 22.70
C LEU A 770 -14.43 -6.62 23.33
N GLU A 771 -13.23 -6.97 22.93
CA GLU A 771 -12.02 -6.20 23.23
C GLU A 771 -11.24 -5.96 21.92
N VAL A 772 -10.51 -4.85 21.87
CA VAL A 772 -9.63 -4.51 20.75
C VAL A 772 -8.27 -4.11 21.30
N HIS A 773 -7.18 -4.56 20.69
CA HIS A 773 -5.87 -4.02 21.00
C HIS A 773 -5.76 -2.57 20.51
N VAL A 774 -5.27 -1.69 21.37
CA VAL A 774 -4.93 -0.31 21.04
C VAL A 774 -3.54 -0.04 21.58
N VAL A 775 -2.56 0.13 20.70
CA VAL A 775 -1.13 0.25 21.07
C VAL A 775 -0.72 -0.87 22.03
N GLY A 776 -0.97 -2.12 21.62
CA GLY A 776 -0.60 -3.32 22.39
C GLY A 776 -1.42 -3.63 23.65
N VAL A 777 -2.44 -2.81 23.98
CA VAL A 777 -3.26 -3.00 25.20
C VAL A 777 -4.69 -3.37 24.81
N ARG A 778 -5.24 -4.46 25.36
CA ARG A 778 -6.66 -4.82 25.20
C ARG A 778 -7.57 -3.80 25.89
N ARG A 779 -8.52 -3.26 25.14
CA ARG A 779 -9.50 -2.30 25.62
C ARG A 779 -10.91 -2.76 25.30
N PRO A 780 -11.88 -2.55 26.19
CA PRO A 780 -13.26 -2.90 25.93
C PRO A 780 -13.80 -2.22 24.68
N ALA A 781 -14.58 -2.94 23.90
CA ALA A 781 -15.21 -2.46 22.69
C ALA A 781 -16.63 -3.02 22.54
N ARG A 782 -17.47 -2.32 21.79
CA ARG A 782 -18.82 -2.76 21.46
C ARG A 782 -19.18 -2.46 20.03
N LEU A 783 -19.95 -3.34 19.42
CA LEU A 783 -20.55 -3.12 18.11
C LEU A 783 -21.60 -2.00 18.17
N LEU A 784 -21.61 -1.15 17.17
CA LEU A 784 -22.65 -0.15 16.94
C LEU A 784 -23.51 -0.60 15.76
N LEU A 785 -24.78 -0.87 16.01
CA LEU A 785 -25.72 -1.28 14.97
C LEU A 785 -26.15 -0.13 14.06
N GLU A 786 -26.01 1.10 14.53
CA GLU A 786 -26.28 2.33 13.80
C GLU A 786 -25.14 3.32 14.02
N PRO A 787 -24.85 4.18 13.03
CA PRO A 787 -23.89 5.25 13.20
C PRO A 787 -24.27 6.15 14.39
N PRO A 788 -23.31 6.57 15.24
CA PRO A 788 -23.60 7.39 16.40
C PRO A 788 -24.02 8.82 16.04
N TYR A 789 -23.73 9.26 14.81
CA TYR A 789 -24.13 10.57 14.31
C TYR A 789 -25.17 10.45 13.19
N ASP A 790 -26.32 11.12 13.35
CA ASP A 790 -27.41 11.22 12.35
C ASP A 790 -27.69 9.86 11.64
N PRO A 791 -28.09 8.80 12.37
CA PRO A 791 -28.20 7.44 11.82
C PRO A 791 -29.13 7.35 10.62
N ARG A 792 -30.13 8.21 10.56
CA ARG A 792 -31.11 8.26 9.46
C ARG A 792 -30.71 9.15 8.29
N GLY A 793 -29.57 9.84 8.36
CA GLY A 793 -29.09 10.74 7.32
C GLY A 793 -30.00 11.95 7.08
N GLN A 794 -30.67 12.46 8.10
CA GLN A 794 -31.61 13.59 7.99
C GLN A 794 -30.85 14.90 7.71
N LYS A 795 -29.74 15.12 8.38
CA LYS A 795 -28.89 16.30 8.17
C LYS A 795 -28.24 16.28 6.78
N LEU A 796 -27.75 15.14 6.36
CA LEU A 796 -27.17 14.96 5.03
C LEU A 796 -28.19 15.29 3.90
N ARG A 797 -29.47 14.99 4.15
CA ARG A 797 -30.54 15.17 3.17
C ARG A 797 -31.33 16.48 3.34
N SER A 798 -31.05 17.29 4.36
CA SER A 798 -31.75 18.52 4.71
C SER A 798 -31.76 19.63 3.62
#